data_a7e226426fd7fc268396fb62355f5d2b
#
_entry.id   a7e226426fd7fc268396fb62355f5d2b
#
_cell.length_a   1.000
_cell.length_b   1.000
_cell.length_c   1.000
_cell.angle_alpha   90.00
_cell.angle_beta   90.00
_cell.angle_gamma   90.00
#
_symmetry.space_group_name_H-M   'P 1'
#
loop_
_entity.id
_entity.type
_entity.pdbx_description
1 polymer ?
#
loop_
_entity_poly.entity_id
_entity_poly.type
_entity_poly.pdbx_seq_one_letter_code
_entity_poly.pdbx_strand_id
1 'polypeptide(L)'
;LDKSAFDFDFIDIASIEVLKGPQGTLYGRNTMAGLVNIKTLSPLEKQGSKIKLSFGNYNLWGVAATTSQKLTDDFAFSINARYRQDDGYFKNEYTRQNSGSTRSGGGRVQLDWRVNRHWKLSFSGDYEGSDQQGYPYAGYDKTLKKTGSISYNDEASYRRDIFTSGLSAQYLHDRFIFTSTTGYQFLDDDMHLDQDFTPRAIFTLQQKQKMHAVSQEFAVKSHKGKRWEWVGGLFGFYQQTHTDGPVDFRQDGIDLLITKQTNDQLAALKQNPALAGMPDITIDIDNRNLYIDGIYKTPAYGAAAFGQATLNRIFIDGLSATIGLRIDYEHTRIYHHTHATEDLTGHANVTINMGNRPPMSIQQPFILPLGIDGKESMNTIELSPKFEVKYAIGNKSFVYALATRGYRSGGYNFQMFSNLIQSQIRSSMMSELMKNMGGGGNGGRPAPSRSAVGMPAFENTTDVNQAISYKPEHSWNYEIGGRSQLIDHRLFADLSLFYIDCHDQQIAAVSGYGRVTKNSGRTASYGLEASLRATPTNRLLLSATYGYTHATFQEYNDGKNDYKNNFVPFAPAHTLALSGAYTLPLDKETDLTFDLQYLGRGKIYWTEANDAAQNFYGLVNASIILSGKYADLKLWGKNLLNQHYQAFYFETMNAENLSMPNSFVQCGRPITFGADITIKF
;
A
#
# COMPACT_ATOMS: atom_id res chain seq x y z
N LEU A 1 5.23 9.36 4.61
CA LEU A 1 5.99 8.20 4.16
C LEU A 1 5.32 7.59 2.94
N ASP A 2 6.10 7.27 1.92
CA ASP A 2 5.62 6.49 0.78
C ASP A 2 5.26 5.07 1.22
N LYS A 3 4.36 4.41 0.48
CA LYS A 3 3.95 3.02 0.75
C LYS A 3 5.13 2.04 0.73
N SER A 4 6.18 2.34 -0.03
CA SER A 4 7.41 1.55 -0.13
C SER A 4 8.33 1.71 1.09
N ALA A 5 8.05 2.64 1.99
CA ALA A 5 8.90 3.04 3.10
C ALA A 5 8.54 2.39 4.45
N PHE A 6 7.65 1.39 4.47
CA PHE A 6 7.16 0.79 5.72
C PHE A 6 7.94 -0.43 6.20
N ASP A 7 8.88 -0.92 5.43
CA ASP A 7 9.51 -2.22 5.64
C ASP A 7 10.89 -2.09 6.29
N PHE A 8 10.95 -1.44 7.46
CA PHE A 8 12.17 -1.33 8.24
C PHE A 8 12.29 -2.46 9.24
N ASP A 9 13.43 -3.13 9.26
CA ASP A 9 13.78 -4.14 10.25
C ASP A 9 14.57 -3.51 11.41
N PHE A 10 13.87 -3.08 12.46
CA PHE A 10 14.47 -2.45 13.62
C PHE A 10 15.05 -3.48 14.60
N ILE A 11 16.29 -3.27 15.05
CA ILE A 11 17.00 -4.21 15.94
C ILE A 11 16.80 -3.87 17.41
N ASP A 12 16.75 -2.59 17.78
CA ASP A 12 16.67 -2.10 19.16
C ASP A 12 15.36 -1.35 19.40
N ILE A 13 14.27 -2.09 19.56
CA ILE A 13 12.95 -1.55 19.84
C ILE A 13 12.75 -1.43 21.35
N ALA A 14 12.37 -0.23 21.80
CA ALA A 14 11.92 0.01 23.18
C ALA A 14 10.43 -0.32 23.32
N SER A 15 9.59 0.15 22.39
CA SER A 15 8.15 -0.12 22.39
C SER A 15 7.56 -0.02 20.99
N ILE A 16 6.49 -0.76 20.77
CA ILE A 16 5.60 -0.62 19.62
C ILE A 16 4.23 -0.24 20.16
N GLU A 17 3.73 0.92 19.76
CA GLU A 17 2.41 1.42 20.13
C GLU A 17 1.51 1.38 18.91
N VAL A 18 0.39 0.69 18.99
CA VAL A 18 -0.61 0.64 17.93
C VAL A 18 -1.81 1.48 18.37
N LEU A 19 -2.00 2.62 17.69
CA LEU A 19 -3.16 3.47 17.85
C LEU A 19 -4.18 3.09 16.81
N LYS A 20 -5.32 2.58 17.24
CA LYS A 20 -6.37 2.07 16.36
C LYS A 20 -7.34 3.18 15.97
N GLY A 21 -7.99 3.03 14.81
CA GLY A 21 -8.89 4.04 14.26
C GLY A 21 -8.20 5.33 13.83
N PRO A 22 -8.95 6.30 13.28
CA PRO A 22 -8.40 7.55 12.76
C PRO A 22 -7.67 8.38 13.81
N GLN A 23 -6.47 8.84 13.49
CA GLN A 23 -5.61 9.64 14.36
C GLN A 23 -5.28 11.02 13.73
N GLY A 24 -6.18 11.56 12.89
CA GLY A 24 -5.94 12.76 12.09
C GLY A 24 -5.56 14.01 12.88
N THR A 25 -6.13 14.21 14.07
CA THR A 25 -5.95 15.45 14.84
C THR A 25 -4.50 15.74 15.23
N LEU A 26 -3.74 14.75 15.68
CA LEU A 26 -2.33 14.95 16.09
C LEU A 26 -1.34 14.49 15.01
N TYR A 27 -1.68 13.46 14.22
CA TYR A 27 -0.76 12.86 13.27
C TYR A 27 -1.03 13.22 11.81
N GLY A 28 -2.17 13.89 11.52
CA GLY A 28 -2.49 14.45 10.21
C GLY A 28 -2.92 13.42 9.18
N ARG A 29 -2.53 13.67 7.93
CA ARG A 29 -2.93 12.89 6.76
C ARG A 29 -2.57 11.41 6.84
N ASN A 30 -3.32 10.58 6.11
CA ASN A 30 -3.05 9.14 5.92
C ASN A 30 -3.10 8.30 7.22
N THR A 31 -3.84 8.75 8.23
CA THR A 31 -3.99 8.05 9.52
C THR A 31 -5.41 7.53 9.76
N MET A 32 -6.06 7.07 8.68
CA MET A 32 -7.47 6.62 8.68
C MET A 32 -7.68 5.30 9.44
N ALA A 33 -6.82 4.32 9.18
CA ALA A 33 -6.95 2.98 9.78
C ALA A 33 -6.29 2.88 11.16
N GLY A 34 -5.37 3.81 11.47
CA GLY A 34 -4.59 3.84 12.70
C GLY A 34 -3.15 4.24 12.47
N LEU A 35 -2.35 4.10 13.51
CA LEU A 35 -0.93 4.45 13.52
C LEU A 35 -0.12 3.41 14.27
N VAL A 36 1.01 3.01 13.72
CA VAL A 36 2.04 2.22 14.43
C VAL A 36 3.20 3.14 14.77
N ASN A 37 3.41 3.37 16.06
CA ASN A 37 4.51 4.18 16.57
C ASN A 37 5.60 3.28 17.17
N ILE A 38 6.77 3.27 16.55
CA ILE A 38 7.91 2.46 16.97
C ILE A 38 8.93 3.37 17.62
N LYS A 39 9.23 3.10 18.89
CA LYS A 39 10.29 3.79 19.62
C LYS A 39 11.50 2.88 19.75
N THR A 40 12.66 3.39 19.40
CA THR A 40 13.94 2.71 19.60
C THR A 40 14.51 3.03 20.97
N LEU A 41 15.39 2.15 21.47
CA LEU A 41 16.08 2.34 22.73
C LEU A 41 17.01 3.56 22.64
N SER A 42 16.95 4.44 23.64
CA SER A 42 17.90 5.54 23.76
C SER A 42 19.26 5.02 24.21
N PRO A 43 20.36 5.38 23.52
CA PRO A 43 21.71 4.99 23.94
C PRO A 43 22.12 5.63 25.29
N LEU A 44 21.45 6.70 25.73
CA LEU A 44 21.64 7.25 27.07
C LEU A 44 21.03 6.36 28.17
N GLU A 45 20.02 5.55 27.83
CA GLU A 45 19.31 4.73 28.82
C GLU A 45 19.84 3.29 28.86
N LYS A 46 20.23 2.73 27.72
CA LYS A 46 20.69 1.35 27.62
C LYS A 46 21.95 1.24 26.75
N GLN A 47 23.00 0.68 27.31
CA GLN A 47 24.26 0.39 26.67
C GLN A 47 24.42 -1.12 26.50
N GLY A 48 25.38 -1.53 25.65
CA GLY A 48 25.76 -2.90 25.37
C GLY A 48 25.97 -3.13 23.89
N SER A 49 26.62 -4.22 23.57
CA SER A 49 26.86 -4.68 22.20
C SER A 49 26.34 -6.08 22.03
N LYS A 50 25.80 -6.38 20.85
CA LYS A 50 25.35 -7.73 20.50
C LYS A 50 25.54 -8.02 19.03
N ILE A 51 25.80 -9.28 18.71
CA ILE A 51 25.84 -9.81 17.36
C ILE A 51 24.80 -10.94 17.28
N LYS A 52 23.95 -10.89 16.29
CA LYS A 52 22.95 -11.91 16.01
C LYS A 52 23.25 -12.59 14.68
N LEU A 53 23.31 -13.91 14.68
CA LEU A 53 23.39 -14.76 13.48
C LEU A 53 22.06 -15.50 13.34
N SER A 54 21.52 -15.55 12.13
CA SER A 54 20.25 -16.22 11.80
C SER A 54 20.46 -17.21 10.67
N PHE A 55 19.88 -18.41 10.81
CA PHE A 55 19.92 -19.47 9.80
C PHE A 55 18.54 -20.14 9.72
N GLY A 56 18.16 -20.57 8.53
CA GLY A 56 16.87 -21.26 8.33
C GLY A 56 16.79 -22.01 7.01
N ASN A 57 15.67 -22.70 6.80
CA ASN A 57 15.37 -23.31 5.51
C ASN A 57 15.21 -22.24 4.42
N TYR A 58 15.16 -22.65 3.16
CA TYR A 58 15.18 -21.77 1.98
C TYR A 58 16.44 -20.91 1.89
N ASN A 59 17.57 -21.49 2.32
CA ASN A 59 18.88 -20.80 2.33
C ASN A 59 18.87 -19.46 3.06
N LEU A 60 18.00 -19.32 4.07
CA LEU A 60 17.92 -18.12 4.88
C LEU A 60 19.17 -18.04 5.76
N TRP A 61 19.89 -16.93 5.63
CA TRP A 61 20.91 -16.54 6.58
C TRP A 61 20.93 -15.03 6.79
N GLY A 62 21.42 -14.61 7.92
CA GLY A 62 21.52 -13.19 8.23
C GLY A 62 22.49 -12.91 9.36
N VAL A 63 23.00 -11.69 9.38
CA VAL A 63 23.84 -11.16 10.45
C VAL A 63 23.32 -9.78 10.83
N ALA A 64 23.28 -9.52 12.14
CA ALA A 64 22.96 -8.20 12.65
C ALA A 64 23.89 -7.89 13.83
N ALA A 65 24.43 -6.68 13.87
CA ALA A 65 25.29 -6.21 14.93
C ALA A 65 24.78 -4.86 15.44
N THR A 66 24.82 -4.66 16.74
CA THR A 66 24.49 -3.39 17.37
C THR A 66 25.47 -3.09 18.50
N THR A 67 25.82 -1.82 18.64
CA THR A 67 26.53 -1.29 19.79
C THR A 67 25.90 0.01 20.23
N SER A 68 25.74 0.17 21.54
CA SER A 68 25.21 1.37 22.16
C SER A 68 26.10 1.74 23.34
N GLN A 69 26.71 2.92 23.29
CA GLN A 69 27.73 3.34 24.23
C GLN A 69 27.53 4.80 24.66
N LYS A 70 27.87 5.10 25.93
CA LYS A 70 28.03 6.46 26.41
C LYS A 70 29.46 6.91 26.18
N LEU A 71 29.65 8.08 25.57
CA LEU A 71 30.93 8.78 25.53
C LEU A 71 31.13 9.68 26.77
N THR A 72 30.01 10.24 27.24
CA THR A 72 29.93 10.97 28.52
C THR A 72 28.60 10.66 29.19
N ASP A 73 28.34 11.10 30.38
CA ASP A 73 27.03 10.94 31.07
C ASP A 73 25.89 11.60 30.29
N ASP A 74 26.20 12.60 29.48
CA ASP A 74 25.22 13.38 28.73
C ASP A 74 25.22 13.12 27.21
N PHE A 75 26.20 12.40 26.66
CA PHE A 75 26.29 12.10 25.25
C PHE A 75 26.53 10.61 24.99
N ALA A 76 25.65 10.04 24.17
CA ALA A 76 25.68 8.61 23.82
C ALA A 76 25.35 8.39 22.34
N PHE A 77 25.83 7.28 21.80
CA PHE A 77 25.53 6.85 20.44
C PHE A 77 25.12 5.39 20.38
N SER A 78 24.39 5.04 19.34
CA SER A 78 24.09 3.66 18.95
C SER A 78 24.35 3.51 17.45
N ILE A 79 24.98 2.38 17.07
CA ILE A 79 25.20 1.98 15.67
C ILE A 79 24.67 0.57 15.51
N ASN A 80 23.86 0.39 14.47
CA ASN A 80 23.29 -0.90 14.07
C ASN A 80 23.65 -1.17 12.61
N ALA A 81 23.96 -2.40 12.28
CA ALA A 81 24.11 -2.87 10.92
C ALA A 81 23.50 -4.27 10.78
N ARG A 82 22.91 -4.54 9.62
CA ARG A 82 22.30 -5.84 9.34
C ARG A 82 22.42 -6.23 7.88
N TYR A 83 22.41 -7.54 7.64
CA TYR A 83 22.23 -8.15 6.33
C TYR A 83 21.41 -9.41 6.48
N ARG A 84 20.55 -9.69 5.50
CA ARG A 84 19.74 -10.91 5.43
C ARG A 84 19.49 -11.29 3.99
N GLN A 85 19.45 -12.59 3.72
CA GLN A 85 18.99 -13.13 2.44
C GLN A 85 18.19 -14.41 2.62
N ASP A 86 17.35 -14.71 1.63
CA ASP A 86 16.71 -16.01 1.41
C ASP A 86 16.47 -16.23 -0.08
N ASP A 87 16.34 -17.51 -0.48
CA ASP A 87 16.13 -17.89 -1.88
C ASP A 87 14.66 -17.83 -2.32
N GLY A 88 13.77 -17.32 -1.46
CA GLY A 88 12.32 -17.35 -1.70
C GLY A 88 11.71 -18.72 -1.45
N TYR A 89 10.39 -18.79 -1.60
CA TYR A 89 9.61 -19.97 -1.18
C TYR A 89 8.96 -20.70 -2.36
N PHE A 90 9.01 -20.13 -3.55
CA PHE A 90 8.30 -20.60 -4.73
C PHE A 90 9.24 -20.67 -5.93
N LYS A 91 8.77 -21.35 -6.98
CA LYS A 91 9.52 -21.53 -8.21
C LYS A 91 8.67 -21.12 -9.40
N ASN A 92 9.24 -20.36 -10.34
CA ASN A 92 8.64 -20.11 -11.63
C ASN A 92 8.90 -21.33 -12.52
N GLU A 93 7.85 -22.01 -12.94
CA GLU A 93 7.95 -23.24 -13.73
C GLU A 93 8.46 -22.99 -15.16
N TYR A 94 8.20 -21.82 -15.72
CA TYR A 94 8.68 -21.45 -17.04
C TYR A 94 10.19 -21.21 -17.07
N THR A 95 10.67 -20.32 -16.22
CA THR A 95 12.10 -19.99 -16.16
C THR A 95 12.91 -20.97 -15.33
N ARG A 96 12.26 -21.81 -14.53
CA ARG A 96 12.84 -22.74 -13.54
C ARG A 96 13.67 -22.05 -12.45
N GLN A 97 13.52 -20.75 -12.30
CA GLN A 97 14.19 -19.95 -11.26
C GLN A 97 13.34 -19.84 -10.01
N ASN A 98 13.97 -19.57 -8.88
CA ASN A 98 13.26 -19.25 -7.65
C ASN A 98 12.55 -17.89 -7.81
N SER A 99 11.35 -17.77 -7.26
CA SER A 99 10.54 -16.57 -7.26
C SER A 99 10.32 -16.07 -5.85
N GLY A 100 10.55 -14.78 -5.65
CA GLY A 100 10.42 -14.13 -4.34
C GLY A 100 11.69 -14.23 -3.48
N SER A 101 12.87 -14.55 -4.06
CA SER A 101 14.14 -14.46 -3.33
C SER A 101 14.41 -13.02 -2.92
N THR A 102 15.00 -12.83 -1.73
CA THR A 102 15.27 -11.49 -1.19
C THR A 102 16.68 -11.37 -0.64
N ARG A 103 17.27 -10.20 -0.83
CA ARG A 103 18.50 -9.76 -0.18
C ARG A 103 18.26 -8.37 0.37
N SER A 104 18.54 -8.15 1.63
CA SER A 104 18.40 -6.82 2.25
C SER A 104 19.54 -6.55 3.22
N GLY A 105 19.97 -5.31 3.27
CA GLY A 105 20.98 -4.86 4.19
C GLY A 105 20.81 -3.39 4.53
N GLY A 106 21.28 -3.01 5.71
CA GLY A 106 21.16 -1.62 6.13
C GLY A 106 21.81 -1.34 7.47
N GLY A 107 21.67 -0.11 7.89
CA GLY A 107 22.20 0.32 9.16
C GLY A 107 21.51 1.56 9.70
N ARG A 108 21.71 1.78 10.99
CA ARG A 108 21.18 2.93 11.72
C ARG A 108 22.26 3.53 12.61
N VAL A 109 22.31 4.84 12.66
CA VAL A 109 23.08 5.61 13.64
C VAL A 109 22.10 6.44 14.45
N GLN A 110 22.22 6.42 15.76
CA GLN A 110 21.47 7.29 16.66
C GLN A 110 22.42 7.99 17.61
N LEU A 111 22.22 9.28 17.80
CA LEU A 111 22.97 10.13 18.72
C LEU A 111 21.98 10.81 19.66
N ASP A 112 22.22 10.69 20.95
CA ASP A 112 21.42 11.37 21.98
C ASP A 112 22.35 12.23 22.83
N TRP A 113 22.02 13.52 22.95
CA TRP A 113 22.82 14.49 23.71
C TRP A 113 21.94 15.34 24.63
N ARG A 114 22.18 15.27 25.92
CA ARG A 114 21.71 16.23 26.92
C ARG A 114 22.68 17.41 26.99
N VAL A 115 22.44 18.45 26.17
CA VAL A 115 23.31 19.64 26.13
C VAL A 115 23.41 20.31 27.49
N ASN A 116 22.29 20.35 28.21
CA ASN A 116 22.18 20.82 29.59
C ASN A 116 20.83 20.33 30.18
N ARG A 117 20.47 20.76 31.40
CA ARG A 117 19.22 20.40 32.06
C ARG A 117 17.94 20.77 31.29
N HIS A 118 18.01 21.70 30.34
CA HIS A 118 16.87 22.19 29.61
C HIS A 118 16.84 21.65 28.17
N TRP A 119 17.98 21.38 27.53
CA TRP A 119 18.05 20.98 26.14
C TRP A 119 18.48 19.54 25.96
N LYS A 120 17.67 18.79 25.19
CA LYS A 120 18.00 17.46 24.67
C LYS A 120 17.96 17.51 23.15
N LEU A 121 19.02 17.01 22.49
CA LEU A 121 19.11 16.80 21.06
C LEU A 121 19.12 15.30 20.79
N SER A 122 18.42 14.87 19.77
CA SER A 122 18.43 13.49 19.28
C SER A 122 18.50 13.49 17.76
N PHE A 123 19.45 12.75 17.21
CA PHE A 123 19.60 12.54 15.79
C PHE A 123 19.50 11.05 15.49
N SER A 124 18.84 10.69 14.41
CA SER A 124 18.88 9.34 13.83
C SER A 124 19.03 9.40 12.33
N GLY A 125 19.77 8.46 11.77
CA GLY A 125 19.90 8.22 10.34
C GLY A 125 19.82 6.72 10.06
N ASP A 126 18.92 6.32 9.18
CA ASP A 126 18.64 4.92 8.81
C ASP A 126 18.81 4.76 7.31
N TYR A 127 19.51 3.72 6.88
CA TYR A 127 19.61 3.30 5.48
C TYR A 127 19.24 1.84 5.34
N GLU A 128 18.50 1.49 4.29
CA GLU A 128 18.23 0.12 3.89
C GLU A 128 18.22 -0.01 2.38
N GLY A 129 18.97 -0.99 1.87
CA GLY A 129 18.89 -1.49 0.51
C GLY A 129 18.23 -2.87 0.49
N SER A 130 17.33 -3.10 -0.48
CA SER A 130 16.64 -4.37 -0.67
C SER A 130 16.56 -4.71 -2.15
N ASP A 131 16.80 -5.99 -2.47
CA ASP A 131 16.67 -6.57 -3.82
C ASP A 131 15.83 -7.83 -3.73
N GLN A 132 14.73 -7.87 -4.47
CA GLN A 132 13.82 -8.99 -4.58
C GLN A 132 13.76 -9.45 -6.03
N GLN A 133 13.88 -10.77 -6.25
CA GLN A 133 13.82 -11.39 -7.57
C GLN A 133 12.53 -12.19 -7.71
N GLY A 134 11.75 -11.88 -8.74
CA GLY A 134 10.49 -12.53 -9.06
C GLY A 134 9.31 -12.16 -8.16
N TYR A 135 8.14 -12.30 -8.73
CA TYR A 135 6.86 -12.14 -8.03
C TYR A 135 6.12 -13.47 -8.05
N PRO A 136 5.84 -14.09 -6.89
CA PRO A 136 5.25 -15.42 -6.82
C PRO A 136 3.73 -15.38 -7.03
N TYR A 137 3.27 -14.88 -8.19
CA TYR A 137 1.87 -14.85 -8.57
C TYR A 137 1.54 -16.05 -9.46
N ALA A 138 0.59 -16.86 -9.01
CA ALA A 138 0.09 -18.04 -9.73
C ALA A 138 -1.29 -17.73 -10.32
N GLY A 139 -1.55 -18.19 -11.54
CA GLY A 139 -2.89 -18.10 -12.13
C GLY A 139 -3.94 -18.77 -11.24
N TYR A 140 -5.12 -18.20 -11.14
CA TYR A 140 -6.21 -18.70 -10.31
C TYR A 140 -7.49 -18.90 -11.14
N ASP A 141 -8.03 -20.12 -11.10
CA ASP A 141 -9.32 -20.42 -11.69
C ASP A 141 -10.43 -20.19 -10.65
N LYS A 142 -11.21 -19.14 -10.86
CA LYS A 142 -12.33 -18.76 -9.98
C LYS A 142 -13.43 -19.82 -9.94
N THR A 143 -13.70 -20.50 -11.06
CA THR A 143 -14.76 -21.49 -11.19
C THR A 143 -14.41 -22.76 -10.44
N LEU A 144 -13.20 -23.27 -10.67
CA LEU A 144 -12.69 -24.46 -9.99
C LEU A 144 -12.12 -24.17 -8.60
N LYS A 145 -11.94 -22.89 -8.25
CA LYS A 145 -11.29 -22.41 -7.01
C LYS A 145 -9.90 -23.03 -6.83
N LYS A 146 -9.16 -23.14 -7.93
CA LYS A 146 -7.87 -23.83 -7.96
C LYS A 146 -6.75 -22.84 -8.32
N THR A 147 -5.69 -22.89 -7.53
CA THR A 147 -4.45 -22.20 -7.81
C THR A 147 -3.61 -23.05 -8.77
N GLY A 148 -3.15 -22.45 -9.86
CA GLY A 148 -2.22 -23.02 -10.81
C GLY A 148 -0.76 -22.89 -10.37
N SER A 149 0.15 -23.00 -11.32
CA SER A 149 1.58 -22.75 -11.11
C SER A 149 1.95 -21.30 -11.37
N ILE A 150 3.10 -20.90 -10.82
CA ILE A 150 3.76 -19.63 -11.18
C ILE A 150 4.48 -19.88 -12.50
N SER A 151 4.09 -19.21 -13.58
CA SER A 151 4.63 -19.45 -14.90
C SER A 151 4.54 -18.20 -15.77
N TYR A 152 5.61 -17.43 -15.83
CA TYR A 152 5.72 -16.20 -16.63
C TYR A 152 7.11 -16.15 -17.30
N ASN A 153 7.21 -15.45 -18.44
CA ASN A 153 8.37 -15.49 -19.33
C ASN A 153 9.38 -14.37 -19.09
N ASP A 154 8.93 -13.16 -18.72
CA ASP A 154 9.80 -12.01 -18.55
C ASP A 154 10.37 -11.95 -17.12
N GLU A 155 11.53 -11.34 -16.96
CA GLU A 155 12.14 -11.12 -15.66
C GLU A 155 11.29 -10.14 -14.84
N ALA A 156 11.15 -10.45 -13.56
CA ALA A 156 10.44 -9.59 -12.61
C ALA A 156 11.32 -9.35 -11.38
N SER A 157 11.45 -8.12 -10.95
CA SER A 157 12.31 -7.74 -9.82
C SER A 157 11.82 -6.48 -9.15
N TYR A 158 12.21 -6.31 -7.89
CA TYR A 158 12.02 -5.08 -7.15
C TYR A 158 13.28 -4.73 -6.35
N ARG A 159 13.87 -3.61 -6.67
CA ARG A 159 15.00 -3.04 -5.94
C ARG A 159 14.58 -1.76 -5.24
N ARG A 160 15.09 -1.55 -4.03
CA ARG A 160 14.78 -0.36 -3.24
C ARG A 160 15.99 0.05 -2.41
N ASP A 161 16.31 1.35 -2.45
CA ASP A 161 17.20 2.03 -1.55
C ASP A 161 16.44 3.13 -0.82
N ILE A 162 16.42 3.09 0.52
CA ILE A 162 15.74 4.08 1.34
C ILE A 162 16.68 4.63 2.39
N PHE A 163 16.70 5.96 2.52
CA PHE A 163 17.39 6.66 3.59
C PHE A 163 16.40 7.56 4.32
N THR A 164 16.38 7.47 5.65
CA THR A 164 15.59 8.37 6.49
C THR A 164 16.48 8.99 7.56
N SER A 165 16.26 10.27 7.86
CA SER A 165 16.91 10.89 9.00
C SER A 165 15.94 11.77 9.78
N GLY A 166 16.19 11.88 11.07
CA GLY A 166 15.42 12.69 11.99
C GLY A 166 16.32 13.45 12.95
N LEU A 167 16.05 14.75 13.10
CA LEU A 167 16.68 15.59 14.10
C LEU A 167 15.58 16.13 15.03
N SER A 168 15.68 15.86 16.31
CA SER A 168 14.75 16.37 17.31
C SER A 168 15.50 17.21 18.35
N ALA A 169 15.04 18.45 18.55
CA ALA A 169 15.50 19.34 19.59
C ALA A 169 14.35 19.56 20.58
N GLN A 170 14.58 19.23 21.85
CA GLN A 170 13.59 19.35 22.89
C GLN A 170 14.08 20.34 23.96
N TYR A 171 13.25 21.33 24.25
CA TYR A 171 13.46 22.30 25.34
C TYR A 171 12.49 22.00 26.49
N LEU A 172 13.06 21.70 27.66
CA LEU A 172 12.34 21.37 28.89
C LEU A 172 12.26 22.63 29.77
N HIS A 173 11.08 23.26 29.78
CA HIS A 173 10.77 24.38 30.64
C HIS A 173 9.90 23.90 31.83
N ASP A 174 9.90 24.60 32.94
CA ASP A 174 9.12 24.21 34.14
C ASP A 174 7.59 24.12 33.89
N ARG A 175 7.08 24.82 32.89
CA ARG A 175 5.64 24.89 32.58
C ARG A 175 5.24 24.16 31.31
N PHE A 176 6.16 23.95 30.37
CA PHE A 176 5.89 23.35 29.08
C PHE A 176 7.14 22.64 28.52
N ILE A 177 6.90 21.83 27.53
CA ILE A 177 7.94 21.18 26.73
C ILE A 177 7.75 21.66 25.28
N PHE A 178 8.79 22.28 24.72
CA PHE A 178 8.85 22.59 23.29
C PHE A 178 9.65 21.51 22.57
N THR A 179 9.19 21.10 21.41
CA THR A 179 9.89 20.12 20.56
C THR A 179 9.90 20.63 19.11
N SER A 180 11.08 20.64 18.49
CA SER A 180 11.27 20.85 17.05
C SER A 180 11.76 19.54 16.46
N THR A 181 11.08 19.04 15.44
CA THR A 181 11.45 17.79 14.76
C THR A 181 11.57 18.04 13.26
N THR A 182 12.75 17.80 12.72
CA THR A 182 13.02 17.82 11.26
C THR A 182 13.17 16.39 10.79
N GLY A 183 12.46 16.03 9.74
CA GLY A 183 12.56 14.74 9.07
C GLY A 183 12.99 14.89 7.62
N TYR A 184 13.85 14.00 7.14
CA TYR A 184 14.20 13.86 5.74
C TYR A 184 14.09 12.41 5.32
N GLN A 185 13.57 12.17 4.11
CA GLN A 185 13.48 10.85 3.49
C GLN A 185 13.92 10.92 2.04
N PHE A 186 14.73 9.96 1.65
CA PHE A 186 15.08 9.65 0.26
C PHE A 186 14.65 8.23 -0.05
N LEU A 187 14.07 8.03 -1.23
CA LEU A 187 13.70 6.72 -1.79
C LEU A 187 14.20 6.67 -3.24
N ASP A 188 14.85 5.57 -3.61
CA ASP A 188 15.13 5.19 -4.99
C ASP A 188 14.65 3.73 -5.13
N ASP A 189 13.58 3.51 -5.89
CA ASP A 189 13.09 2.17 -6.15
C ASP A 189 12.91 1.90 -7.64
N ASP A 190 13.06 0.64 -8.01
CA ASP A 190 12.92 0.17 -9.39
C ASP A 190 12.19 -1.18 -9.38
N MET A 191 11.00 -1.18 -9.96
CA MET A 191 10.15 -2.34 -10.12
C MET A 191 10.07 -2.72 -11.59
N HIS A 192 10.49 -3.96 -11.90
CA HIS A 192 10.23 -4.59 -13.18
C HIS A 192 9.16 -5.67 -13.01
N LEU A 193 8.20 -5.70 -13.90
CA LEU A 193 7.07 -6.59 -13.78
C LEU A 193 6.69 -7.16 -15.16
N ASP A 194 6.63 -8.49 -15.24
CA ASP A 194 5.82 -9.18 -16.23
C ASP A 194 4.37 -8.98 -15.87
N GLN A 195 3.69 -8.03 -16.52
CA GLN A 195 2.38 -7.56 -16.08
C GLN A 195 1.25 -8.54 -16.37
N ASP A 196 1.42 -9.44 -17.31
CA ASP A 196 0.43 -10.45 -17.62
C ASP A 196 0.60 -11.77 -16.83
N PHE A 197 1.76 -11.96 -16.19
CA PHE A 197 2.12 -13.14 -15.38
C PHE A 197 1.90 -14.47 -16.10
N THR A 198 2.11 -14.51 -17.42
CA THR A 198 1.93 -15.69 -18.26
C THR A 198 3.18 -16.00 -19.10
N PRO A 199 3.28 -17.20 -19.74
CA PRO A 199 4.35 -17.49 -20.67
C PRO A 199 4.28 -16.75 -22.01
N ARG A 200 3.34 -15.84 -22.22
CA ARG A 200 3.19 -15.06 -23.45
C ARG A 200 3.96 -13.76 -23.38
N ALA A 201 4.42 -13.26 -24.51
CA ALA A 201 5.11 -11.99 -24.61
C ALA A 201 4.10 -10.84 -24.87
N ILE A 202 3.33 -10.45 -23.82
CA ILE A 202 2.27 -9.45 -23.95
C ILE A 202 2.80 -8.07 -23.63
N PHE A 203 3.16 -7.79 -22.40
CA PHE A 203 3.79 -6.51 -22.03
C PHE A 203 4.49 -6.56 -20.69
N THR A 204 5.54 -5.77 -20.58
CA THR A 204 6.25 -5.51 -19.35
C THR A 204 6.02 -4.09 -18.88
N LEU A 205 6.06 -3.90 -17.58
CA LEU A 205 5.97 -2.60 -16.93
C LEU A 205 7.20 -2.38 -16.06
N GLN A 206 7.82 -1.23 -16.23
CA GLN A 206 8.81 -0.73 -15.27
C GLN A 206 8.23 0.44 -14.50
N GLN A 207 8.58 0.56 -13.24
CA GLN A 207 8.30 1.74 -12.43
C GLN A 207 9.55 2.06 -11.61
N LYS A 208 10.25 3.08 -12.01
CA LYS A 208 11.41 3.61 -11.28
C LYS A 208 11.04 4.93 -10.64
N GLN A 209 11.21 5.02 -9.33
CA GLN A 209 10.85 6.22 -8.57
C GLN A 209 12.03 6.75 -7.77
N LYS A 210 12.20 8.08 -7.81
CA LYS A 210 13.10 8.81 -6.91
C LYS A 210 12.29 9.84 -6.15
N MET A 211 12.34 9.76 -4.83
CA MET A 211 11.59 10.67 -3.96
C MET A 211 12.52 11.34 -2.95
N HIS A 212 12.32 12.64 -2.80
CA HIS A 212 12.88 13.42 -1.70
C HIS A 212 11.73 14.02 -0.92
N ALA A 213 11.73 13.86 0.39
CA ALA A 213 10.75 14.46 1.27
C ALA A 213 11.43 15.10 2.48
N VAL A 214 10.99 16.31 2.81
CA VAL A 214 11.42 17.03 4.01
C VAL A 214 10.19 17.41 4.81
N SER A 215 10.27 17.32 6.12
CA SER A 215 9.20 17.76 7.01
C SER A 215 9.74 18.48 8.23
N GLN A 216 8.96 19.41 8.76
CA GLN A 216 9.25 20.15 9.97
C GLN A 216 8.02 20.22 10.85
N GLU A 217 8.18 19.87 12.13
CA GLU A 217 7.14 20.04 13.15
C GLU A 217 7.68 20.86 14.31
N PHE A 218 6.87 21.80 14.77
CA PHE A 218 7.05 22.52 16.02
C PHE A 218 5.88 22.21 16.92
N ALA A 219 6.13 21.65 18.10
CA ALA A 219 5.10 21.32 19.05
C ALA A 219 5.43 21.86 20.44
N VAL A 220 4.41 22.39 21.12
CA VAL A 220 4.49 22.80 22.51
C VAL A 220 3.42 22.06 23.28
N LYS A 221 3.79 21.47 24.41
CA LYS A 221 2.84 20.74 25.27
C LYS A 221 3.05 21.07 26.75
N SER A 222 1.95 21.05 27.51
CA SER A 222 1.99 21.15 28.96
C SER A 222 2.60 19.89 29.60
N HIS A 223 3.02 19.99 30.86
CA HIS A 223 3.32 18.80 31.68
C HIS A 223 2.04 18.02 32.00
N LYS A 224 2.16 16.71 32.11
CA LYS A 224 1.06 15.81 32.51
C LYS A 224 0.65 16.00 33.97
N GLY A 225 -0.56 15.58 34.32
CA GLY A 225 -1.09 15.59 35.70
C GLY A 225 -1.66 16.93 36.16
N LYS A 226 -1.74 17.92 35.26
CA LYS A 226 -2.38 19.20 35.52
C LYS A 226 -3.90 19.11 35.27
N ARG A 227 -4.66 20.08 35.83
CA ARG A 227 -6.11 20.19 35.53
C ARG A 227 -6.36 20.46 34.05
N TRP A 228 -5.52 21.30 33.43
CA TRP A 228 -5.48 21.53 31.99
C TRP A 228 -4.20 20.91 31.41
N GLU A 229 -4.37 19.97 30.50
CA GLU A 229 -3.31 19.45 29.67
C GLU A 229 -3.57 19.85 28.23
N TRP A 230 -2.56 20.33 27.55
CA TRP A 230 -2.70 20.80 26.17
C TRP A 230 -1.45 20.51 25.35
N VAL A 231 -1.65 20.38 24.06
CA VAL A 231 -0.62 20.34 23.02
C VAL A 231 -1.09 21.17 21.84
N GLY A 232 -0.18 21.89 21.23
CA GLY A 232 -0.41 22.61 19.99
C GLY A 232 0.84 22.65 19.15
N GLY A 233 0.71 22.76 17.85
CA GLY A 233 1.85 22.76 16.98
C GLY A 233 1.54 23.18 15.56
N LEU A 234 2.64 23.34 14.80
CA LEU A 234 2.66 23.61 13.36
C LEU A 234 3.46 22.52 12.67
N PHE A 235 2.99 22.12 11.51
CA PHE A 235 3.65 21.12 10.68
C PHE A 235 3.74 21.64 9.24
N GLY A 236 4.83 21.34 8.56
CA GLY A 236 4.99 21.60 7.14
C GLY A 236 5.80 20.50 6.48
N PHE A 237 5.55 20.28 5.19
CA PHE A 237 6.33 19.33 4.40
C PHE A 237 6.47 19.79 2.95
N TYR A 238 7.52 19.31 2.31
CA TYR A 238 7.72 19.32 0.87
C TYR A 238 8.17 17.94 0.42
N GLN A 239 7.57 17.43 -0.64
CA GLN A 239 7.90 16.14 -1.24
C GLN A 239 7.99 16.31 -2.75
N GLN A 240 8.98 15.72 -3.38
CA GLN A 240 9.09 15.63 -4.82
C GLN A 240 9.37 14.19 -5.21
N THR A 241 8.50 13.63 -6.04
CA THR A 241 8.68 12.30 -6.64
C THR A 241 8.88 12.45 -8.13
N HIS A 242 9.90 11.79 -8.66
CA HIS A 242 10.13 11.57 -10.07
C HIS A 242 9.88 10.10 -10.36
N THR A 243 9.00 9.81 -11.30
CA THR A 243 8.65 8.44 -11.70
C THR A 243 8.91 8.27 -13.18
N ASP A 244 9.73 7.30 -13.53
CA ASP A 244 9.84 6.77 -14.89
C ASP A 244 9.04 5.47 -14.93
N GLY A 245 7.99 5.42 -15.74
CA GLY A 245 7.04 4.31 -15.79
C GLY A 245 6.75 3.88 -17.23
N PRO A 246 7.77 3.40 -17.97
CA PRO A 246 7.55 2.93 -19.34
C PRO A 246 6.75 1.63 -19.37
N VAL A 247 6.01 1.46 -20.47
CA VAL A 247 5.28 0.24 -20.81
C VAL A 247 5.80 -0.25 -22.16
N ASP A 248 6.23 -1.52 -22.23
CA ASP A 248 6.71 -2.14 -23.47
C ASP A 248 5.72 -3.22 -23.93
N PHE A 249 4.90 -2.89 -24.92
CA PHE A 249 4.02 -3.87 -25.57
C PHE A 249 4.85 -4.71 -26.54
N ARG A 250 4.86 -6.01 -26.26
CA ARG A 250 5.48 -7.03 -27.12
C ARG A 250 4.54 -7.46 -28.24
N GLN A 251 5.01 -8.34 -29.13
CA GLN A 251 4.23 -8.78 -30.30
C GLN A 251 2.84 -9.30 -29.93
N ASP A 252 2.76 -10.27 -28.99
CA ASP A 252 1.47 -10.83 -28.56
C ASP A 252 0.55 -9.75 -27.96
N GLY A 253 1.13 -8.73 -27.32
CA GLY A 253 0.40 -7.59 -26.78
C GLY A 253 -0.20 -6.69 -27.85
N ILE A 254 0.58 -6.37 -28.89
CA ILE A 254 0.10 -5.60 -30.03
C ILE A 254 -1.02 -6.37 -30.75
N ASP A 255 -0.81 -7.67 -31.00
CA ASP A 255 -1.79 -8.49 -31.71
C ASP A 255 -3.09 -8.64 -30.93
N LEU A 256 -3.02 -8.90 -29.62
CA LEU A 256 -4.18 -9.20 -28.78
C LEU A 256 -4.89 -7.94 -28.26
N LEU A 257 -4.13 -6.94 -27.85
CA LEU A 257 -4.66 -5.80 -27.08
C LEU A 257 -4.90 -4.57 -27.95
N ILE A 258 -4.24 -4.47 -29.11
CA ILE A 258 -4.41 -3.35 -30.03
C ILE A 258 -5.12 -3.84 -31.28
N THR A 259 -4.51 -4.73 -32.03
CA THR A 259 -5.03 -5.19 -33.35
C THR A 259 -6.36 -5.91 -33.22
N LYS A 260 -6.40 -7.01 -32.44
CA LYS A 260 -7.62 -7.81 -32.28
C LYS A 260 -8.76 -7.01 -31.65
N GLN A 261 -8.51 -6.26 -30.56
CA GLN A 261 -9.56 -5.49 -29.90
C GLN A 261 -10.13 -4.40 -30.84
N THR A 262 -9.28 -3.75 -31.65
CA THR A 262 -9.74 -2.77 -32.63
C THR A 262 -10.61 -3.44 -33.71
N ASN A 263 -10.18 -4.58 -34.20
CA ASN A 263 -10.94 -5.33 -35.23
C ASN A 263 -12.27 -5.86 -34.70
N ASP A 264 -12.31 -6.37 -33.44
CA ASP A 264 -13.54 -6.81 -32.78
C ASP A 264 -14.54 -5.63 -32.62
N GLN A 265 -14.05 -4.42 -32.29
CA GLN A 265 -14.88 -3.21 -32.18
C GLN A 265 -15.41 -2.76 -33.55
N LEU A 266 -14.59 -2.78 -34.59
CA LEU A 266 -15.00 -2.47 -35.95
C LEU A 266 -16.08 -3.45 -36.46
N ALA A 267 -15.92 -4.74 -36.17
CA ALA A 267 -16.92 -5.77 -36.48
C ALA A 267 -18.23 -5.56 -35.70
N ALA A 268 -18.15 -5.15 -34.42
CA ALA A 268 -19.32 -4.85 -33.60
C ALA A 268 -20.10 -3.63 -34.11
N LEU A 269 -19.41 -2.61 -34.62
CA LEU A 269 -20.07 -1.44 -35.24
C LEU A 269 -20.98 -1.83 -36.43
N LYS A 270 -20.61 -2.83 -37.19
CA LYS A 270 -21.41 -3.35 -38.29
C LYS A 270 -22.74 -4.02 -37.88
N GLN A 271 -22.84 -4.47 -36.65
CA GLN A 271 -24.07 -5.02 -36.10
C GLN A 271 -25.17 -3.94 -35.91
N ASN A 272 -24.77 -2.66 -35.93
CA ASN A 272 -25.73 -1.56 -35.93
C ASN A 272 -26.40 -1.45 -37.30
N PRO A 273 -27.74 -1.57 -37.41
CA PRO A 273 -28.45 -1.49 -38.70
C PRO A 273 -28.17 -0.20 -39.47
N ALA A 274 -27.89 0.92 -38.79
CA ALA A 274 -27.55 2.19 -39.43
C ALA A 274 -26.18 2.16 -40.13
N LEU A 275 -25.31 1.21 -39.80
CA LEU A 275 -23.95 1.06 -40.30
C LEU A 275 -23.76 -0.22 -41.13
N ALA A 276 -24.82 -0.99 -41.35
CA ALA A 276 -24.77 -2.25 -42.12
C ALA A 276 -24.24 -2.10 -43.54
N GLY A 277 -24.30 -0.88 -44.10
CA GLY A 277 -23.74 -0.55 -45.41
C GLY A 277 -22.26 -0.15 -45.42
N MET A 278 -21.58 -0.12 -44.25
CA MET A 278 -20.15 0.18 -44.20
C MET A 278 -19.32 -0.94 -44.82
N PRO A 279 -18.18 -0.59 -45.46
CA PRO A 279 -17.20 -1.59 -45.89
C PRO A 279 -16.73 -2.48 -44.74
N ASP A 280 -16.21 -3.66 -45.05
CA ASP A 280 -15.47 -4.46 -44.10
C ASP A 280 -14.09 -3.82 -43.88
N ILE A 281 -13.79 -3.46 -42.63
CA ILE A 281 -12.52 -2.82 -42.28
C ILE A 281 -11.82 -3.70 -41.25
N THR A 282 -10.58 -4.04 -41.55
CA THR A 282 -9.66 -4.67 -40.58
C THR A 282 -8.37 -3.89 -40.53
N ILE A 283 -7.74 -3.90 -39.35
CA ILE A 283 -6.49 -3.20 -39.09
C ILE A 283 -5.39 -4.24 -38.90
N ASP A 284 -4.24 -4.00 -39.51
CA ASP A 284 -2.99 -4.71 -39.24
C ASP A 284 -1.93 -3.70 -38.79
N ILE A 285 -1.17 -4.02 -37.73
CA ILE A 285 -0.11 -3.18 -37.17
C ILE A 285 1.23 -3.78 -37.57
N ASP A 286 2.15 -2.92 -38.07
CA ASP A 286 3.46 -3.33 -38.57
C ASP A 286 4.53 -3.37 -37.42
N ASN A 287 4.32 -2.59 -36.35
CA ASN A 287 5.21 -2.58 -35.18
C ASN A 287 5.21 -3.97 -34.51
N ARG A 288 6.40 -4.49 -34.20
CA ARG A 288 6.58 -5.72 -33.41
C ARG A 288 6.68 -5.47 -31.92
N ASN A 289 7.15 -4.29 -31.55
CA ASN A 289 7.17 -3.76 -30.19
C ASN A 289 6.65 -2.33 -30.21
N LEU A 290 5.97 -1.91 -29.16
CA LEU A 290 5.55 -0.53 -28.97
C LEU A 290 5.97 -0.10 -27.56
N TYR A 291 7.05 0.66 -27.48
CA TYR A 291 7.58 1.19 -26.23
C TYR A 291 7.01 2.58 -25.99
N ILE A 292 6.33 2.73 -24.88
CA ILE A 292 5.70 3.98 -24.46
C ILE A 292 6.44 4.49 -23.22
N ASP A 293 7.16 5.59 -23.36
CA ASP A 293 7.77 6.30 -22.25
C ASP A 293 6.72 6.93 -21.36
N GLY A 294 7.00 6.97 -20.07
CA GLY A 294 6.14 7.62 -19.09
C GLY A 294 6.99 8.33 -18.04
N ILE A 295 7.10 9.66 -18.14
CA ILE A 295 7.87 10.47 -17.20
C ILE A 295 6.93 11.36 -16.39
N TYR A 296 6.95 11.21 -15.07
CA TYR A 296 6.05 11.92 -14.18
C TYR A 296 6.83 12.61 -13.06
N LYS A 297 6.53 13.90 -12.83
CA LYS A 297 7.06 14.64 -11.68
C LYS A 297 5.89 15.09 -10.82
N THR A 298 5.87 14.65 -9.57
CA THR A 298 4.79 14.94 -8.64
C THR A 298 5.30 15.68 -7.39
N PRO A 299 5.49 17.02 -7.48
CA PRO A 299 5.74 17.83 -6.31
C PRO A 299 4.47 17.96 -5.46
N ALA A 300 4.61 17.82 -4.15
CA ALA A 300 3.57 18.06 -3.18
C ALA A 300 4.12 18.85 -1.99
N TYR A 301 3.36 19.80 -1.47
CA TYR A 301 3.69 20.52 -0.25
C TYR A 301 2.44 20.82 0.56
N GLY A 302 2.62 20.98 1.83
CA GLY A 302 1.50 21.31 2.71
C GLY A 302 1.95 21.89 4.03
N ALA A 303 0.98 22.47 4.72
CA ALA A 303 1.13 23.01 6.06
C ALA A 303 -0.08 22.68 6.89
N ALA A 304 0.13 22.51 8.20
CA ALA A 304 -0.96 22.27 9.14
C ALA A 304 -0.75 23.00 10.45
N ALA A 305 -1.85 23.34 11.10
CA ALA A 305 -1.90 23.78 12.47
C ALA A 305 -2.80 22.84 13.26
N PHE A 306 -2.33 22.42 14.45
CA PHE A 306 -3.10 21.51 15.29
C PHE A 306 -3.05 21.89 16.75
N GLY A 307 -4.09 21.50 17.47
CA GLY A 307 -4.17 21.68 18.92
C GLY A 307 -5.14 20.71 19.55
N GLN A 308 -4.85 20.34 20.79
CA GLN A 308 -5.71 19.52 21.63
C GLN A 308 -5.61 20.00 23.06
N ALA A 309 -6.75 20.07 23.74
CA ALA A 309 -6.82 20.40 25.16
C ALA A 309 -7.65 19.37 25.90
N THR A 310 -7.18 18.94 27.05
CA THR A 310 -7.86 18.03 27.96
C THR A 310 -8.10 18.71 29.30
N LEU A 311 -9.35 18.75 29.71
CA LEU A 311 -9.74 19.18 31.05
C LEU A 311 -9.92 17.94 31.93
N ASN A 312 -9.11 17.82 32.95
CA ASN A 312 -9.16 16.75 33.95
C ASN A 312 -10.00 17.15 35.17
N ARG A 313 -10.59 16.17 35.82
CA ARG A 313 -11.42 16.39 37.04
C ARG A 313 -12.59 17.34 36.80
N ILE A 314 -13.42 17.01 35.81
CA ILE A 314 -14.67 17.69 35.46
C ILE A 314 -15.75 17.17 36.42
N PHE A 315 -16.29 18.01 37.28
CA PHE A 315 -17.31 17.69 38.29
C PHE A 315 -16.93 16.62 39.30
N ILE A 316 -16.34 15.51 38.89
CA ILE A 316 -15.92 14.39 39.72
C ILE A 316 -14.47 14.00 39.41
N ASP A 317 -13.79 13.43 40.41
CA ASP A 317 -12.47 12.87 40.21
C ASP A 317 -12.51 11.71 39.22
N GLY A 318 -11.52 11.67 38.32
CA GLY A 318 -11.42 10.65 37.25
C GLY A 318 -12.10 11.03 35.92
N LEU A 319 -13.04 11.96 35.90
CA LEU A 319 -13.68 12.40 34.66
C LEU A 319 -12.81 13.42 33.92
N SER A 320 -12.55 13.20 32.64
CA SER A 320 -11.83 14.11 31.76
C SER A 320 -12.53 14.22 30.39
N ALA A 321 -12.42 15.39 29.77
CA ALA A 321 -12.86 15.62 28.40
C ALA A 321 -11.72 16.22 27.58
N THR A 322 -11.63 15.78 26.36
CA THR A 322 -10.62 16.25 25.39
C THR A 322 -11.31 16.78 24.14
N ILE A 323 -10.87 17.94 23.68
CA ILE A 323 -11.22 18.49 22.38
C ILE A 323 -9.95 18.75 21.60
N GLY A 324 -9.95 18.41 20.33
CA GLY A 324 -8.85 18.63 19.42
C GLY A 324 -9.32 19.06 18.06
N LEU A 325 -8.48 19.80 17.37
CA LEU A 325 -8.70 20.23 15.99
C LEU A 325 -7.37 20.32 15.26
N ARG A 326 -7.37 19.90 14.01
CA ARG A 326 -6.29 20.13 13.06
C ARG A 326 -6.86 20.63 11.75
N ILE A 327 -6.15 21.56 11.14
CA ILE A 327 -6.41 22.08 9.79
C ILE A 327 -5.17 21.76 8.97
N ASP A 328 -5.37 21.07 7.86
CA ASP A 328 -4.34 20.76 6.88
C ASP A 328 -4.65 21.47 5.57
N TYR A 329 -3.62 22.06 4.95
CA TYR A 329 -3.61 22.49 3.56
C TYR A 329 -2.57 21.68 2.80
N GLU A 330 -2.94 21.15 1.65
CA GLU A 330 -2.05 20.41 0.76
C GLU A 330 -2.24 20.85 -0.69
N HIS A 331 -1.13 21.05 -1.39
CA HIS A 331 -1.08 21.26 -2.83
C HIS A 331 -0.28 20.14 -3.47
N THR A 332 -0.88 19.45 -4.42
CA THR A 332 -0.24 18.38 -5.20
C THR A 332 -0.34 18.73 -6.68
N ARG A 333 0.74 18.51 -7.42
CA ARG A 333 0.79 18.69 -8.87
C ARG A 333 1.39 17.46 -9.53
N ILE A 334 0.97 17.18 -10.76
CA ILE A 334 1.63 16.23 -11.65
C ILE A 334 2.04 16.94 -12.94
N TYR A 335 3.28 16.76 -13.35
CA TYR A 335 3.75 17.01 -14.71
C TYR A 335 3.89 15.65 -15.36
N HIS A 336 3.36 15.50 -16.55
CA HIS A 336 3.38 14.22 -17.27
C HIS A 336 3.86 14.43 -18.70
N HIS A 337 4.69 13.48 -19.13
CA HIS A 337 5.20 13.33 -20.48
C HIS A 337 5.13 11.83 -20.81
N THR A 338 4.24 11.47 -21.70
CA THR A 338 4.00 10.07 -22.07
C THR A 338 3.94 9.99 -23.58
N HIS A 339 4.95 9.36 -24.20
CA HIS A 339 5.10 9.29 -25.65
C HIS A 339 5.53 7.90 -26.09
N ALA A 340 5.03 7.44 -27.22
CA ALA A 340 5.64 6.32 -27.90
C ALA A 340 6.99 6.74 -28.49
N THR A 341 8.00 5.88 -28.36
CA THR A 341 9.35 6.15 -28.92
C THR A 341 9.38 6.08 -30.44
N GLU A 342 8.43 5.34 -31.01
CA GLU A 342 8.20 5.21 -32.46
C GLU A 342 6.73 5.42 -32.75
N ASP A 343 6.42 5.96 -33.93
CA ASP A 343 5.04 6.08 -34.37
C ASP A 343 4.40 4.70 -34.53
N LEU A 344 3.12 4.60 -34.24
CA LEU A 344 2.35 3.40 -34.56
C LEU A 344 2.05 3.37 -36.04
N THR A 345 2.59 2.37 -36.71
CA THR A 345 2.43 2.17 -38.16
C THR A 345 1.61 0.93 -38.47
N GLY A 346 0.90 0.97 -39.54
CA GLY A 346 0.08 -0.16 -39.95
C GLY A 346 -0.75 0.11 -41.22
N HIS A 347 -1.65 -0.81 -41.51
CA HIS A 347 -2.50 -0.77 -42.66
C HIS A 347 -3.96 -1.02 -42.29
N ALA A 348 -4.86 -0.23 -42.87
CA ALA A 348 -6.30 -0.51 -42.86
C ALA A 348 -6.67 -1.23 -44.16
N ASN A 349 -7.18 -2.44 -44.04
CA ASN A 349 -7.71 -3.22 -45.16
C ASN A 349 -9.23 -2.96 -45.28
N VAL A 350 -9.62 -2.21 -46.31
CA VAL A 350 -11.02 -1.82 -46.55
C VAL A 350 -11.56 -2.67 -47.70
N THR A 351 -12.56 -3.52 -47.43
CA THR A 351 -13.22 -4.36 -48.41
C THR A 351 -14.63 -3.84 -48.69
N ILE A 352 -14.84 -3.39 -49.90
CA ILE A 352 -16.12 -2.83 -50.41
C ILE A 352 -16.86 -3.91 -51.18
N ASN A 353 -18.04 -4.29 -50.69
CA ASN A 353 -18.92 -5.21 -51.39
C ASN A 353 -19.66 -4.48 -52.53
N MET A 354 -19.41 -4.88 -53.77
CA MET A 354 -19.93 -4.26 -54.98
C MET A 354 -21.18 -4.96 -55.56
N GLY A 355 -21.92 -5.67 -54.68
CA GLY A 355 -23.10 -6.45 -55.11
C GLY A 355 -22.71 -7.64 -56.00
N ASN A 356 -23.13 -7.61 -57.28
CA ASN A 356 -22.83 -8.68 -58.24
C ASN A 356 -21.41 -8.66 -58.83
N ARG A 357 -20.54 -7.75 -58.38
CA ARG A 357 -19.12 -7.70 -58.77
C ARG A 357 -18.24 -8.27 -57.68
N PRO A 358 -17.03 -8.74 -58.01
CA PRO A 358 -16.06 -9.13 -56.97
C PRO A 358 -15.83 -8.00 -55.96
N PRO A 359 -15.67 -8.28 -54.70
CA PRO A 359 -15.36 -7.26 -53.69
C PRO A 359 -14.05 -6.55 -54.04
N MET A 360 -14.02 -5.26 -53.85
CA MET A 360 -12.81 -4.43 -54.01
C MET A 360 -12.13 -4.25 -52.66
N SER A 361 -10.87 -4.67 -52.56
CA SER A 361 -10.05 -4.46 -51.36
C SER A 361 -9.03 -3.37 -51.62
N ILE A 362 -8.95 -2.43 -50.67
CA ILE A 362 -7.99 -1.31 -50.66
C ILE A 362 -7.19 -1.41 -49.37
N GLN A 363 -5.87 -1.36 -49.50
CA GLN A 363 -4.97 -1.28 -48.34
C GLN A 363 -4.49 0.15 -48.19
N GLN A 364 -4.75 0.74 -47.01
CA GLN A 364 -4.37 2.11 -46.69
C GLN A 364 -3.37 2.13 -45.56
N PRO A 365 -2.13 2.61 -45.75
CA PRO A 365 -1.17 2.78 -44.68
C PRO A 365 -1.59 3.92 -43.74
N PHE A 366 -1.25 3.80 -42.48
CA PHE A 366 -1.37 4.88 -41.47
C PHE A 366 -0.11 5.00 -40.62
N ILE A 367 0.14 6.21 -40.17
CA ILE A 367 1.22 6.55 -39.22
C ILE A 367 0.59 7.43 -38.13
N LEU A 368 0.64 6.98 -36.89
CA LEU A 368 0.01 7.65 -35.75
C LEU A 368 1.06 7.99 -34.73
N PRO A 369 1.43 9.28 -34.56
CA PRO A 369 2.21 9.72 -33.41
C PRO A 369 1.36 9.63 -32.15
N LEU A 370 1.93 9.06 -31.11
CA LEU A 370 1.25 8.87 -29.83
C LEU A 370 1.96 9.64 -28.73
N GLY A 371 1.23 10.50 -28.02
CA GLY A 371 1.80 11.22 -26.93
C GLY A 371 0.80 12.12 -26.21
N ILE A 372 1.03 12.30 -24.91
CA ILE A 372 0.23 13.16 -24.04
C ILE A 372 1.17 13.91 -23.08
N ASP A 373 1.15 15.23 -23.19
CA ASP A 373 1.89 16.14 -22.32
C ASP A 373 0.94 17.01 -21.51
N GLY A 374 1.37 17.38 -20.31
CA GLY A 374 0.59 18.34 -19.55
C GLY A 374 0.99 18.48 -18.10
N LYS A 375 0.17 19.20 -17.39
CA LYS A 375 0.29 19.40 -15.96
C LYS A 375 -1.09 19.56 -15.33
N GLU A 376 -1.29 18.88 -14.21
CA GLU A 376 -2.52 18.98 -13.43
C GLU A 376 -2.17 19.34 -11.99
N SER A 377 -3.11 19.98 -11.27
CA SER A 377 -2.90 20.35 -9.87
C SER A 377 -4.18 20.25 -9.06
N MET A 378 -4.00 19.90 -7.79
CA MET A 378 -5.08 19.73 -6.82
C MET A 378 -4.72 20.49 -5.53
N ASN A 379 -5.70 21.20 -4.97
CA ASN A 379 -5.62 21.79 -3.64
C ASN A 379 -6.60 21.08 -2.72
N THR A 380 -6.18 20.79 -1.51
CA THR A 380 -7.01 20.14 -0.50
C THR A 380 -6.92 20.91 0.81
N ILE A 381 -8.07 21.16 1.44
CA ILE A 381 -8.15 21.69 2.81
C ILE A 381 -8.98 20.71 3.61
N GLU A 382 -8.41 20.18 4.71
CA GLU A 382 -9.06 19.19 5.54
C GLU A 382 -9.08 19.59 7.02
N LEU A 383 -10.20 19.27 7.66
CA LEU A 383 -10.42 19.48 9.08
C LEU A 383 -10.49 18.12 9.79
N SER A 384 -9.72 17.95 10.84
CA SER A 384 -9.68 16.70 11.63
C SER A 384 -10.02 16.99 13.10
N PRO A 385 -11.30 17.14 13.46
CA PRO A 385 -11.75 17.30 14.85
C PRO A 385 -11.68 16.00 15.63
N LYS A 386 -11.51 16.12 16.95
CA LYS A 386 -11.57 15.04 17.94
C LYS A 386 -12.34 15.49 19.16
N PHE A 387 -13.21 14.61 19.66
CA PHE A 387 -13.93 14.76 20.92
C PHE A 387 -13.78 13.44 21.71
N GLU A 388 -13.37 13.52 22.95
CA GLU A 388 -13.21 12.34 23.81
C GLU A 388 -13.68 12.67 25.23
N VAL A 389 -14.42 11.75 25.82
CA VAL A 389 -14.74 11.76 27.25
C VAL A 389 -14.19 10.48 27.84
N LYS A 390 -13.44 10.58 28.94
CA LYS A 390 -12.81 9.47 29.60
C LYS A 390 -13.08 9.52 31.10
N TYR A 391 -13.43 8.39 31.68
CA TYR A 391 -13.60 8.21 33.11
C TYR A 391 -12.61 7.17 33.64
N ALA A 392 -11.69 7.60 34.49
CA ALA A 392 -10.73 6.74 35.17
C ALA A 392 -11.40 6.07 36.37
N ILE A 393 -11.32 4.74 36.45
CA ILE A 393 -11.83 3.92 37.56
C ILE A 393 -10.63 3.44 38.34
N GLY A 394 -10.30 4.20 39.40
CA GLY A 394 -9.05 3.98 40.12
C GLY A 394 -7.82 4.32 39.28
N ASN A 395 -6.68 3.66 39.59
CA ASN A 395 -5.39 4.03 38.98
C ASN A 395 -5.07 3.30 37.67
N LYS A 396 -5.78 2.21 37.34
CA LYS A 396 -5.38 1.30 36.25
C LYS A 396 -6.51 0.89 35.32
N SER A 397 -7.72 1.37 35.57
CA SER A 397 -8.90 1.09 34.75
C SER A 397 -9.53 2.38 34.27
N PHE A 398 -10.12 2.37 33.08
CA PHE A 398 -10.86 3.51 32.55
C PHE A 398 -11.86 3.06 31.47
N VAL A 399 -12.86 3.88 31.26
CA VAL A 399 -13.78 3.80 30.11
C VAL A 399 -13.72 5.12 29.35
N TYR A 400 -13.99 5.07 28.05
CA TYR A 400 -13.99 6.28 27.20
C TYR A 400 -15.04 6.17 26.09
N ALA A 401 -15.41 7.33 25.60
CA ALA A 401 -16.15 7.50 24.36
C ALA A 401 -15.42 8.54 23.49
N LEU A 402 -15.28 8.25 22.21
CA LEU A 402 -14.48 9.02 21.26
C LEU A 402 -15.27 9.24 19.98
N ALA A 403 -15.19 10.47 19.43
CA ALA A 403 -15.57 10.78 18.06
C ALA A 403 -14.40 11.52 17.41
N THR A 404 -13.88 11.01 16.29
CA THR A 404 -12.75 11.62 15.58
C THR A 404 -12.91 11.49 14.08
N ARG A 405 -12.43 12.50 13.37
CA ARG A 405 -12.37 12.49 11.90
C ARG A 405 -10.91 12.35 11.45
N GLY A 406 -10.71 11.51 10.45
CA GLY A 406 -9.44 11.37 9.73
C GLY A 406 -9.67 11.48 8.24
N TYR A 407 -8.56 11.68 7.49
CA TYR A 407 -8.60 11.74 6.04
C TYR A 407 -7.36 11.09 5.42
N ARG A 408 -7.49 10.73 4.15
CA ARG A 408 -6.39 10.30 3.28
C ARG A 408 -6.34 11.23 2.08
N SER A 409 -5.15 11.71 1.74
CA SER A 409 -4.96 12.66 0.64
C SER A 409 -5.40 12.10 -0.70
N GLY A 410 -5.93 12.96 -1.56
CA GLY A 410 -6.13 12.67 -2.97
C GLY A 410 -4.81 12.60 -3.73
N GLY A 411 -4.88 12.30 -5.01
CA GLY A 411 -3.68 12.19 -5.84
C GLY A 411 -3.98 11.86 -7.30
N TYR A 412 -2.96 11.33 -7.97
CA TYR A 412 -3.00 11.03 -9.40
C TYR A 412 -2.56 9.59 -9.69
N ASN A 413 -3.24 8.95 -10.64
CA ASN A 413 -2.94 7.62 -11.16
C ASN A 413 -2.12 7.75 -12.45
N PHE A 414 -0.82 7.66 -12.39
CA PHE A 414 0.01 7.69 -13.61
C PHE A 414 -0.19 6.44 -14.49
N GLN A 415 -0.61 5.29 -13.93
CA GLN A 415 -0.96 4.10 -14.71
C GLN A 415 -2.12 4.33 -15.69
N MET A 416 -2.96 5.36 -15.48
CA MET A 416 -4.04 5.70 -16.40
C MET A 416 -3.55 6.25 -17.73
N PHE A 417 -2.30 6.73 -17.82
CA PHE A 417 -1.76 7.23 -19.07
C PHE A 417 -1.65 6.15 -20.15
N SER A 418 -1.38 4.90 -19.79
CA SER A 418 -1.44 3.78 -20.74
C SER A 418 -2.84 3.59 -21.35
N ASN A 419 -3.90 3.76 -20.55
CA ASN A 419 -5.27 3.71 -21.04
C ASN A 419 -5.62 4.93 -21.93
N LEU A 420 -5.10 6.11 -21.58
CA LEU A 420 -5.28 7.33 -22.38
C LEU A 420 -4.60 7.19 -23.75
N ILE A 421 -3.37 6.66 -23.80
CA ILE A 421 -2.67 6.37 -25.06
C ILE A 421 -3.46 5.38 -25.92
N GLN A 422 -4.00 4.30 -25.34
CA GLN A 422 -4.85 3.37 -26.08
C GLN A 422 -6.13 4.02 -26.60
N SER A 423 -6.74 4.93 -25.83
CA SER A 423 -7.87 5.72 -26.28
C SER A 423 -7.48 6.63 -27.44
N GLN A 424 -6.28 7.22 -27.38
CA GLN A 424 -5.70 8.01 -28.47
C GLN A 424 -5.47 7.16 -29.72
N ILE A 425 -4.88 5.96 -29.60
CA ILE A 425 -4.72 5.02 -30.71
C ILE A 425 -6.07 4.81 -31.43
N ARG A 426 -7.08 4.41 -30.67
CA ARG A 426 -8.42 4.12 -31.24
C ARG A 426 -9.05 5.32 -31.93
N SER A 427 -9.01 6.50 -31.28
CA SER A 427 -9.61 7.71 -31.85
C SER A 427 -8.85 8.22 -33.08
N SER A 428 -7.52 8.15 -33.05
CA SER A 428 -6.68 8.56 -34.19
C SER A 428 -6.83 7.63 -35.38
N MET A 429 -6.86 6.31 -35.16
CA MET A 429 -7.13 5.32 -36.21
C MET A 429 -8.50 5.56 -36.85
N MET A 430 -9.55 5.74 -36.05
CA MET A 430 -10.90 6.00 -36.57
C MET A 430 -10.96 7.32 -37.36
N SER A 431 -10.27 8.36 -36.85
CA SER A 431 -10.20 9.67 -37.55
C SER A 431 -9.51 9.55 -38.91
N GLU A 432 -8.41 8.80 -39.00
CA GLU A 432 -7.67 8.61 -40.24
C GLU A 432 -8.45 7.78 -41.25
N LEU A 433 -9.13 6.72 -40.81
CA LEU A 433 -10.04 5.93 -41.61
C LEU A 433 -11.16 6.80 -42.22
N MET A 434 -11.79 7.68 -41.42
CA MET A 434 -12.86 8.54 -41.88
C MET A 434 -12.39 9.61 -42.87
N LYS A 435 -11.22 10.21 -42.69
CA LYS A 435 -10.65 11.16 -43.65
C LYS A 435 -10.49 10.51 -45.05
N ASN A 436 -10.01 9.29 -45.07
CA ASN A 436 -9.69 8.58 -46.28
C ASN A 436 -10.93 8.01 -46.96
N MET A 437 -12.02 7.72 -46.24
CA MET A 437 -13.32 7.30 -46.80
C MET A 437 -14.10 8.47 -47.41
N GLY A 438 -13.84 9.72 -46.95
CA GLY A 438 -14.53 10.93 -47.51
C GLY A 438 -13.86 11.57 -48.71
N GLY A 439 -12.64 11.14 -49.07
CA GLY A 439 -11.81 11.80 -50.11
C GLY A 439 -11.88 11.23 -51.54
N GLY A 440 -12.63 10.18 -51.81
CA GLY A 440 -12.65 9.48 -53.10
C GLY A 440 -13.93 9.62 -53.91
N GLY A 441 -14.30 10.84 -54.29
CA GLY A 441 -15.45 11.00 -55.18
C GLY A 441 -15.56 12.40 -55.77
N ASN A 442 -15.19 12.54 -57.04
CA ASN A 442 -15.45 13.71 -57.87
C ASN A 442 -16.96 13.84 -58.14
N GLY A 443 -17.76 14.10 -57.16
CA GLY A 443 -19.21 14.24 -57.28
C GLY A 443 -19.85 14.60 -55.94
N GLY A 444 -19.93 15.85 -55.70
CA GLY A 444 -20.76 16.72 -54.84
C GLY A 444 -21.75 16.15 -53.82
N ARG A 445 -21.45 15.08 -53.13
CA ARG A 445 -22.19 14.71 -51.91
C ARG A 445 -21.31 15.01 -50.66
N PRO A 446 -21.79 15.87 -49.76
CA PRO A 446 -21.08 16.07 -48.48
C PRO A 446 -21.01 14.75 -47.74
N ALA A 447 -19.84 14.44 -47.15
CA ALA A 447 -19.70 13.33 -46.25
C ALA A 447 -20.79 13.40 -45.17
N PRO A 448 -21.42 12.30 -44.78
CA PRO A 448 -22.44 12.30 -43.75
C PRO A 448 -21.85 12.86 -42.46
N SER A 449 -22.53 13.86 -41.88
CA SER A 449 -22.12 14.42 -40.60
C SER A 449 -22.05 13.33 -39.53
N ARG A 450 -21.08 13.40 -38.62
CA ARG A 450 -20.91 12.44 -37.51
C ARG A 450 -22.22 12.12 -36.79
N SER A 451 -23.11 13.09 -36.62
CA SER A 451 -24.44 12.93 -36.03
C SER A 451 -25.44 12.15 -36.93
N ALA A 452 -25.24 12.11 -38.22
CA ALA A 452 -26.14 11.38 -39.13
C ALA A 452 -25.85 9.87 -39.16
N VAL A 453 -24.69 9.43 -38.68
CA VAL A 453 -24.27 8.02 -38.71
C VAL A 453 -24.49 7.33 -37.34
N GLY A 454 -25.02 8.03 -36.35
CA GLY A 454 -25.29 7.44 -35.02
C GLY A 454 -24.06 6.89 -34.32
N MET A 455 -22.86 7.32 -34.72
CA MET A 455 -21.64 6.95 -34.02
C MET A 455 -21.59 7.66 -32.69
N PRO A 456 -21.29 6.96 -31.59
CA PRO A 456 -20.95 7.64 -30.34
C PRO A 456 -19.82 8.62 -30.66
N ALA A 457 -19.97 9.86 -30.22
CA ALA A 457 -18.89 10.84 -30.30
C ALA A 457 -17.68 10.19 -29.58
N PHE A 458 -16.68 9.76 -30.37
CA PHE A 458 -15.36 9.52 -29.82
C PHE A 458 -14.79 10.91 -29.56
N GLU A 459 -15.29 11.52 -28.47
CA GLU A 459 -14.81 12.83 -28.04
C GLU A 459 -13.35 12.65 -27.62
N ASN A 460 -12.47 13.29 -28.39
CA ASN A 460 -11.07 13.50 -28.05
C ASN A 460 -10.88 14.41 -26.83
N THR A 461 -11.89 14.57 -26.01
CA THR A 461 -11.92 15.43 -24.82
C THR A 461 -12.17 14.62 -23.57
N THR A 462 -11.42 13.53 -23.37
CA THR A 462 -11.28 13.01 -22.01
C THR A 462 -10.49 14.07 -21.25
N ASP A 463 -11.14 14.76 -20.34
CA ASP A 463 -10.46 15.65 -19.40
C ASP A 463 -9.40 14.80 -18.66
N VAL A 464 -8.13 15.04 -19.01
CA VAL A 464 -7.00 14.27 -18.47
C VAL A 464 -7.02 14.31 -16.95
N ASN A 465 -7.31 15.48 -16.36
CA ASN A 465 -7.38 15.63 -14.92
C ASN A 465 -8.45 14.72 -14.32
N GLN A 466 -9.65 14.69 -14.89
CA GLN A 466 -10.72 13.82 -14.41
C GLN A 466 -10.38 12.33 -14.55
N ALA A 467 -9.67 11.96 -15.60
CA ALA A 467 -9.29 10.57 -15.84
C ALA A 467 -8.23 10.05 -14.86
N ILE A 468 -7.25 10.90 -14.49
CA ILE A 468 -6.10 10.46 -13.69
C ILE A 468 -6.24 10.79 -12.19
N SER A 469 -7.11 11.75 -11.80
CA SER A 469 -7.20 12.18 -10.40
C SER A 469 -8.14 11.31 -9.57
N TYR A 470 -7.86 11.24 -8.27
CA TYR A 470 -8.78 10.72 -7.27
C TYR A 470 -8.84 11.68 -6.07
N LYS A 471 -10.04 11.76 -5.49
CA LYS A 471 -10.37 12.70 -4.40
C LYS A 471 -9.81 12.22 -3.06
N PRO A 472 -9.65 13.12 -2.07
CA PRO A 472 -9.43 12.72 -0.69
C PRO A 472 -10.54 11.81 -0.17
N GLU A 473 -10.16 10.84 0.61
CA GLU A 473 -11.05 9.97 1.39
C GLU A 473 -11.12 10.50 2.82
N HIS A 474 -12.29 10.48 3.44
CA HIS A 474 -12.43 10.87 4.84
C HIS A 474 -13.43 10.01 5.60
N SER A 475 -13.20 9.86 6.90
CA SER A 475 -14.08 9.07 7.75
C SER A 475 -14.31 9.70 9.12
N TRP A 476 -15.49 9.44 9.67
CA TRP A 476 -15.79 9.60 11.08
C TRP A 476 -15.70 8.25 11.78
N ASN A 477 -15.00 8.21 12.90
CA ASN A 477 -14.96 7.08 13.81
C ASN A 477 -15.64 7.46 15.12
N TYR A 478 -16.60 6.64 15.53
CA TYR A 478 -17.25 6.67 16.83
C TYR A 478 -16.87 5.42 17.59
N GLU A 479 -16.32 5.58 18.78
CA GLU A 479 -15.78 4.46 19.54
C GLU A 479 -16.14 4.59 21.02
N ILE A 480 -16.52 3.47 21.63
CA ILE A 480 -16.69 3.34 23.07
C ILE A 480 -15.82 2.16 23.52
N GLY A 481 -15.01 2.38 24.52
CA GLY A 481 -14.12 1.34 24.98
C GLY A 481 -13.69 1.51 26.42
N GLY A 482 -12.90 0.55 26.87
CA GLY A 482 -12.35 0.57 28.20
C GLY A 482 -11.19 -0.40 28.38
N ARG A 483 -10.38 -0.09 29.36
CA ARG A 483 -9.32 -0.94 29.87
C ARG A 483 -9.57 -1.21 31.33
N SER A 484 -9.43 -2.44 31.75
CA SER A 484 -9.55 -2.82 33.14
C SER A 484 -8.43 -3.76 33.58
N GLN A 485 -7.93 -3.51 34.75
CA GLN A 485 -7.14 -4.46 35.52
C GLN A 485 -8.10 -5.29 36.37
N LEU A 486 -8.47 -6.49 35.90
CA LEU A 486 -9.45 -7.35 36.57
C LEU A 486 -8.86 -8.03 37.82
N ILE A 487 -7.58 -8.43 37.77
CA ILE A 487 -6.86 -9.01 38.91
C ILE A 487 -5.56 -8.24 39.04
N ASP A 488 -5.23 -7.82 40.25
CA ASP A 488 -4.08 -6.97 40.51
C ASP A 488 -2.78 -7.58 39.96
N HIS A 489 -2.10 -6.83 39.09
CA HIS A 489 -0.88 -7.20 38.35
C HIS A 489 -0.94 -8.49 37.49
N ARG A 490 -2.09 -9.19 37.44
CA ARG A 490 -2.16 -10.52 36.78
C ARG A 490 -3.06 -10.61 35.60
N LEU A 491 -4.15 -9.83 35.52
CA LEU A 491 -5.11 -9.90 34.45
C LEU A 491 -5.54 -8.52 33.97
N PHE A 492 -5.26 -8.23 32.69
CA PHE A 492 -5.66 -7.01 32.02
C PHE A 492 -6.61 -7.36 30.88
N ALA A 493 -7.64 -6.56 30.71
CA ALA A 493 -8.60 -6.68 29.63
C ALA A 493 -8.82 -5.31 28.98
N ASP A 494 -8.83 -5.28 27.66
CA ASP A 494 -9.25 -4.13 26.85
C ASP A 494 -10.42 -4.57 25.97
N LEU A 495 -11.42 -3.69 25.85
CA LEU A 495 -12.54 -3.86 24.94
C LEU A 495 -12.89 -2.54 24.28
N SER A 496 -13.09 -2.54 22.97
CA SER A 496 -13.64 -1.40 22.23
C SER A 496 -14.71 -1.85 21.24
N LEU A 497 -15.72 -1.02 21.08
CA LEU A 497 -16.75 -1.09 20.06
C LEU A 497 -16.63 0.13 19.17
N PHE A 498 -16.64 -0.05 17.86
CA PHE A 498 -16.46 1.05 16.91
C PHE A 498 -17.50 1.04 15.80
N TYR A 499 -17.75 2.23 15.27
CA TYR A 499 -18.48 2.48 14.03
C TYR A 499 -17.73 3.52 13.21
N ILE A 500 -17.39 3.17 11.96
CA ILE A 500 -16.67 4.04 11.02
C ILE A 500 -17.56 4.28 9.82
N ASP A 501 -17.81 5.55 9.51
CA ASP A 501 -18.51 6.02 8.32
C ASP A 501 -17.49 6.71 7.39
N CYS A 502 -17.24 6.11 6.25
CA CYS A 502 -16.22 6.54 5.30
C CYS A 502 -16.86 7.00 3.99
N HIS A 503 -16.46 8.17 3.53
CA HIS A 503 -16.89 8.79 2.28
C HIS A 503 -15.73 8.87 1.28
N ASP A 504 -16.04 8.73 0.00
CA ASP A 504 -15.07 8.73 -1.09
C ASP A 504 -13.92 7.74 -0.86
N GLN A 505 -14.24 6.55 -0.31
CA GLN A 505 -13.20 5.56 0.02
C GLN A 505 -12.34 5.23 -1.19
N GLN A 506 -11.03 5.32 -1.01
CA GLN A 506 -10.05 5.00 -2.04
C GLN A 506 -9.85 3.49 -2.10
N ILE A 507 -10.27 2.88 -3.20
CA ILE A 507 -10.11 1.46 -3.48
C ILE A 507 -9.17 1.25 -4.67
N ALA A 508 -8.46 0.13 -4.69
CA ALA A 508 -7.68 -0.28 -5.84
C ALA A 508 -8.55 -1.08 -6.79
N ALA A 509 -8.91 -0.51 -7.93
CA ALA A 509 -9.73 -1.13 -8.95
C ALA A 509 -8.91 -1.46 -10.20
N VAL A 510 -9.33 -2.46 -10.97
CA VAL A 510 -8.74 -2.73 -12.29
C VAL A 510 -9.30 -1.72 -13.29
N SER A 511 -8.42 -1.10 -14.06
CA SER A 511 -8.79 -0.20 -15.16
C SER A 511 -7.80 -0.39 -16.31
N GLY A 512 -8.31 -0.84 -17.46
CA GLY A 512 -7.45 -1.22 -18.59
C GLY A 512 -6.48 -2.34 -18.20
N TYR A 513 -5.19 -2.09 -18.31
CA TYR A 513 -4.14 -3.09 -18.05
C TYR A 513 -3.47 -2.94 -16.67
N GLY A 514 -3.94 -2.04 -15.84
CA GLY A 514 -3.35 -1.78 -14.55
C GLY A 514 -4.36 -1.66 -13.41
N ARG A 515 -3.83 -1.55 -12.20
CA ARG A 515 -4.61 -1.21 -11.01
C ARG A 515 -4.47 0.27 -10.73
N VAL A 516 -5.59 0.92 -10.54
CA VAL A 516 -5.68 2.36 -10.26
C VAL A 516 -6.43 2.59 -8.96
N THR A 517 -6.19 3.70 -8.33
CA THR A 517 -6.99 4.16 -7.20
C THR A 517 -8.24 4.86 -7.73
N LYS A 518 -9.41 4.40 -7.29
CA LYS A 518 -10.70 5.06 -7.54
C LYS A 518 -11.39 5.37 -6.23
N ASN A 519 -12.23 6.39 -6.22
CA ASN A 519 -13.12 6.61 -5.10
C ASN A 519 -14.36 5.74 -5.28
N SER A 520 -14.65 4.86 -4.31
CA SER A 520 -15.99 4.31 -4.12
C SER A 520 -16.88 5.39 -3.48
N GLY A 521 -18.18 5.23 -3.48
CA GLY A 521 -19.06 6.18 -2.83
C GLY A 521 -18.87 6.21 -1.31
N ARG A 522 -19.71 5.49 -0.58
CA ARG A 522 -19.71 5.44 0.88
C ARG A 522 -19.57 4.02 1.38
N THR A 523 -18.77 3.82 2.45
CA THR A 523 -18.69 2.55 3.16
C THR A 523 -18.96 2.75 4.65
N ALA A 524 -19.48 1.72 5.30
CA ALA A 524 -19.65 1.69 6.73
C ALA A 524 -19.00 0.43 7.30
N SER A 525 -18.31 0.60 8.42
CA SER A 525 -17.69 -0.50 9.15
C SER A 525 -18.06 -0.41 10.62
N TYR A 526 -18.43 -1.53 11.22
CA TYR A 526 -18.62 -1.63 12.66
C TYR A 526 -18.04 -2.93 13.19
N GLY A 527 -17.70 -2.91 14.46
CA GLY A 527 -17.10 -4.09 15.03
C GLY A 527 -16.73 -3.95 16.49
N LEU A 528 -15.99 -4.95 16.93
CA LEU A 528 -15.42 -4.96 18.27
C LEU A 528 -13.97 -5.45 18.24
N GLU A 529 -13.20 -4.97 19.20
CA GLU A 529 -11.87 -5.44 19.46
C GLU A 529 -11.73 -5.76 20.94
N ALA A 530 -11.19 -6.92 21.26
CA ALA A 530 -10.95 -7.37 22.61
C ALA A 530 -9.52 -7.86 22.77
N SER A 531 -8.88 -7.54 23.88
CA SER A 531 -7.60 -8.13 24.25
C SER A 531 -7.58 -8.54 25.70
N LEU A 532 -6.92 -9.66 25.98
CA LEU A 532 -6.73 -10.21 27.29
C LEU A 532 -5.25 -10.54 27.48
N ARG A 533 -4.66 -10.07 28.56
CA ARG A 533 -3.30 -10.41 28.94
C ARG A 533 -3.30 -10.90 30.37
N ALA A 534 -2.81 -12.11 30.57
CA ALA A 534 -2.76 -12.77 31.86
C ALA A 534 -1.32 -13.19 32.22
N THR A 535 -0.95 -12.97 33.45
CA THR A 535 0.28 -13.48 34.07
C THR A 535 -0.10 -14.30 35.31
N PRO A 536 -0.66 -15.54 35.12
CA PRO A 536 -1.15 -16.35 36.25
C PRO A 536 -0.04 -16.66 37.27
N THR A 537 1.18 -16.80 36.79
CA THR A 537 2.40 -16.93 37.57
C THR A 537 3.47 -15.99 37.01
N ASN A 538 4.55 -15.76 37.75
CA ASN A 538 5.70 -14.98 37.26
C ASN A 538 6.44 -15.64 36.06
N ARG A 539 6.06 -16.86 35.73
CA ARG A 539 6.70 -17.66 34.66
C ARG A 539 5.83 -17.86 33.42
N LEU A 540 4.53 -17.59 33.54
CA LEU A 540 3.56 -17.83 32.48
C LEU A 540 2.92 -16.52 32.03
N LEU A 541 3.14 -16.14 30.78
CA LEU A 541 2.45 -15.05 30.11
C LEU A 541 1.50 -15.64 29.06
N LEU A 542 0.24 -15.27 29.14
CA LEU A 542 -0.80 -15.60 28.16
C LEU A 542 -1.35 -14.33 27.57
N SER A 543 -1.61 -14.31 26.26
CA SER A 543 -2.37 -13.23 25.63
C SER A 543 -3.34 -13.77 24.59
N ALA A 544 -4.49 -13.10 24.50
CA ALA A 544 -5.52 -13.36 23.50
C ALA A 544 -5.99 -12.01 22.96
N THR A 545 -6.02 -11.87 21.63
CA THR A 545 -6.64 -10.73 20.97
C THR A 545 -7.63 -11.23 19.94
N TYR A 546 -8.78 -10.58 19.87
CA TYR A 546 -9.82 -10.88 18.93
C TYR A 546 -10.38 -9.60 18.33
N GLY A 547 -10.58 -9.58 17.02
CA GLY A 547 -11.22 -8.50 16.28
C GLY A 547 -12.37 -9.06 15.43
N TYR A 548 -13.48 -8.37 15.44
CA TYR A 548 -14.58 -8.56 14.52
C TYR A 548 -14.83 -7.27 13.75
N THR A 549 -14.95 -7.35 12.44
CA THR A 549 -15.22 -6.21 11.57
C THR A 549 -16.26 -6.60 10.52
N HIS A 550 -17.35 -5.85 10.48
CA HIS A 550 -18.33 -5.90 9.41
C HIS A 550 -18.21 -4.61 8.59
N ALA A 551 -17.60 -4.69 7.40
CA ALA A 551 -17.35 -3.57 6.51
C ALA A 551 -18.08 -3.80 5.19
N THR A 552 -18.99 -2.89 4.80
CA THR A 552 -19.79 -3.00 3.58
C THR A 552 -19.88 -1.69 2.82
N PHE A 553 -20.05 -1.79 1.51
CA PHE A 553 -20.40 -0.65 0.68
C PHE A 553 -21.83 -0.21 0.99
N GLN A 554 -22.01 1.07 1.27
CA GLN A 554 -23.33 1.69 1.41
C GLN A 554 -23.78 2.29 0.08
N GLU A 555 -22.83 2.81 -0.70
CA GLU A 555 -23.01 3.39 -2.02
C GLU A 555 -21.77 3.10 -2.85
N TYR A 556 -21.87 2.24 -3.84
CA TYR A 556 -20.81 2.04 -4.83
C TYR A 556 -21.39 1.45 -6.12
N ASN A 557 -21.30 2.22 -7.21
CA ASN A 557 -21.64 1.81 -8.56
C ASN A 557 -20.49 2.15 -9.49
N ASP A 558 -19.97 1.17 -10.21
CA ASP A 558 -18.84 1.34 -11.15
C ASP A 558 -19.29 1.73 -12.57
N GLY A 559 -20.59 1.98 -12.76
CA GLY A 559 -21.22 2.26 -14.06
C GLY A 559 -21.75 1.01 -14.77
N LYS A 560 -21.43 -0.19 -14.27
CA LYS A 560 -21.91 -1.49 -14.78
C LYS A 560 -22.68 -2.25 -13.71
N ASN A 561 -22.18 -2.24 -12.50
CA ASN A 561 -22.72 -3.02 -11.38
C ASN A 561 -22.90 -2.11 -10.16
N ASP A 562 -23.91 -2.42 -9.35
CA ASP A 562 -24.13 -1.85 -8.02
C ASP A 562 -23.65 -2.86 -6.98
N TYR A 563 -22.65 -2.45 -6.18
CA TYR A 563 -22.03 -3.28 -5.15
C TYR A 563 -22.56 -2.97 -3.74
N LYS A 564 -23.65 -2.23 -3.63
CA LYS A 564 -24.29 -1.92 -2.35
C LYS A 564 -24.53 -3.19 -1.53
N ASN A 565 -24.19 -3.12 -0.23
CA ASN A 565 -24.23 -4.21 0.74
C ASN A 565 -23.19 -5.32 0.55
N ASN A 566 -22.36 -5.28 -0.49
CA ASN A 566 -21.23 -6.19 -0.60
C ASN A 566 -20.15 -5.81 0.43
N PHE A 567 -19.40 -6.83 0.87
CA PHE A 567 -18.28 -6.62 1.77
C PHE A 567 -17.14 -5.88 1.07
N VAL A 568 -16.51 -4.97 1.80
CA VAL A 568 -15.30 -4.27 1.34
C VAL A 568 -14.16 -5.29 1.19
N PRO A 569 -13.46 -5.32 0.04
CA PRO A 569 -12.36 -6.24 -0.19
C PRO A 569 -11.21 -6.06 0.80
N PHE A 570 -10.42 -7.13 1.00
CA PHE A 570 -9.21 -7.20 1.83
C PHE A 570 -9.44 -7.00 3.34
N ALA A 571 -10.68 -6.89 3.81
CA ALA A 571 -11.03 -6.77 5.21
C ALA A 571 -11.48 -8.13 5.77
N PRO A 572 -10.67 -8.82 6.62
CA PRO A 572 -11.11 -10.05 7.26
C PRO A 572 -12.21 -9.78 8.28
N ALA A 573 -13.29 -10.55 8.21
CA ALA A 573 -14.39 -10.41 9.17
C ALA A 573 -13.99 -10.74 10.61
N HIS A 574 -13.02 -11.64 10.80
CA HIS A 574 -12.50 -12.06 12.10
C HIS A 574 -10.99 -12.10 12.10
N THR A 575 -10.38 -11.66 13.19
CA THR A 575 -8.96 -11.83 13.47
C THR A 575 -8.78 -12.37 14.88
N LEU A 576 -7.91 -13.35 15.03
CA LEU A 576 -7.62 -13.99 16.32
C LEU A 576 -6.11 -14.14 16.47
N ALA A 577 -5.55 -13.74 17.61
CA ALA A 577 -4.20 -14.09 17.98
C ALA A 577 -4.20 -14.58 19.42
N LEU A 578 -3.68 -15.80 19.61
CA LEU A 578 -3.46 -16.40 20.92
C LEU A 578 -1.96 -16.61 21.06
N SER A 579 -1.41 -16.26 22.22
CA SER A 579 -0.01 -16.58 22.52
C SER A 579 0.17 -17.01 23.97
N GLY A 580 1.15 -17.86 24.19
CA GLY A 580 1.56 -18.32 25.50
C GLY A 580 3.07 -18.43 25.56
N ALA A 581 3.70 -17.82 26.57
CA ALA A 581 5.11 -17.94 26.83
C ALA A 581 5.32 -18.45 28.26
N TYR A 582 6.06 -19.56 28.40
CA TYR A 582 6.44 -20.14 29.68
C TYR A 582 7.95 -20.13 29.84
N THR A 583 8.42 -19.45 30.90
CA THR A 583 9.84 -19.32 31.20
C THR A 583 10.21 -20.21 32.39
N LEU A 584 11.13 -21.13 32.16
CA LEU A 584 11.71 -22.02 33.17
C LEU A 584 13.13 -21.53 33.48
N PRO A 585 13.40 -20.97 34.69
CA PRO A 585 14.75 -20.67 35.09
C PRO A 585 15.51 -22.00 35.36
N LEU A 586 16.62 -22.18 34.65
CA LEU A 586 17.50 -23.34 34.79
C LEU A 586 18.50 -23.08 35.92
N ASP A 587 19.03 -21.88 35.98
CA ASP A 587 19.91 -21.40 37.05
C ASP A 587 19.73 -19.88 37.25
N LYS A 588 20.69 -19.22 37.97
CA LYS A 588 20.61 -17.77 38.25
C LYS A 588 20.80 -16.86 37.03
N GLU A 589 21.40 -17.35 35.98
CA GLU A 589 21.79 -16.58 34.80
C GLU A 589 21.20 -17.15 33.48
N THR A 590 20.49 -18.30 33.57
CA THR A 590 20.00 -19.03 32.40
C THR A 590 18.52 -19.34 32.49
N ASP A 591 17.78 -18.89 31.49
CA ASP A 591 16.35 -19.12 31.35
C ASP A 591 16.05 -19.93 30.07
N LEU A 592 15.11 -20.87 30.15
CA LEU A 592 14.56 -21.57 29.00
C LEU A 592 13.10 -21.15 28.80
N THR A 593 12.80 -20.48 27.69
CA THR A 593 11.45 -20.00 27.36
C THR A 593 10.86 -20.77 26.21
N PHE A 594 9.64 -21.27 26.40
CA PHE A 594 8.80 -21.86 25.36
C PHE A 594 7.75 -20.84 24.96
N ASP A 595 7.67 -20.51 23.67
CA ASP A 595 6.68 -19.59 23.11
C ASP A 595 5.85 -20.32 22.04
N LEU A 596 4.53 -20.17 22.13
CA LEU A 596 3.57 -20.71 21.18
C LEU A 596 2.59 -19.63 20.76
N GLN A 597 2.33 -19.52 19.48
CA GLN A 597 1.42 -18.55 18.91
C GLN A 597 0.48 -19.20 17.90
N TYR A 598 -0.81 -18.86 17.99
CA TYR A 598 -1.82 -19.17 16.99
C TYR A 598 -2.37 -17.86 16.39
N LEU A 599 -2.38 -17.76 15.06
CA LEU A 599 -2.91 -16.62 14.31
C LEU A 599 -4.04 -17.10 13.40
N GLY A 600 -5.27 -16.70 13.69
CA GLY A 600 -6.46 -17.02 12.89
C GLY A 600 -6.91 -15.80 12.09
N ARG A 601 -7.26 -16.02 10.82
CA ARG A 601 -7.91 -15.02 9.97
C ARG A 601 -9.21 -15.58 9.41
N GLY A 602 -10.28 -14.82 9.57
CA GLY A 602 -11.61 -15.12 9.03
C GLY A 602 -11.67 -14.96 7.51
N LYS A 603 -12.86 -15.11 6.99
CA LYS A 603 -13.09 -14.96 5.55
C LYS A 603 -12.71 -13.55 5.08
N ILE A 604 -11.99 -13.49 3.95
CA ILE A 604 -11.56 -12.27 3.27
C ILE A 604 -12.15 -12.33 1.86
N TYR A 605 -12.91 -11.32 1.46
CA TYR A 605 -13.31 -11.15 0.07
C TYR A 605 -12.22 -10.37 -0.67
N TRP A 606 -11.97 -10.74 -1.92
CA TRP A 606 -10.89 -10.17 -2.73
C TRP A 606 -11.39 -9.13 -3.74
N THR A 607 -12.68 -9.20 -4.10
CA THR A 607 -13.31 -8.38 -5.14
C THR A 607 -14.52 -7.65 -4.58
N GLU A 608 -14.90 -6.57 -5.22
CA GLU A 608 -16.09 -5.78 -4.89
C GLU A 608 -17.36 -6.58 -5.13
N ALA A 609 -17.36 -7.51 -6.09
CA ALA A 609 -18.46 -8.44 -6.37
C ALA A 609 -18.59 -9.56 -5.33
N ASN A 610 -17.60 -9.73 -4.45
CA ASN A 610 -17.50 -10.81 -3.46
C ASN A 610 -17.50 -12.22 -4.05
N ASP A 611 -17.12 -12.37 -5.31
CA ASP A 611 -17.09 -13.63 -6.06
C ASP A 611 -15.81 -14.44 -5.86
N ALA A 612 -14.74 -13.81 -5.33
CA ALA A 612 -13.49 -14.44 -4.93
C ALA A 612 -13.21 -14.19 -3.45
N ALA A 613 -12.81 -15.22 -2.72
CA ALA A 613 -12.56 -15.12 -1.29
C ALA A 613 -11.56 -16.18 -0.79
N GLN A 614 -10.80 -15.83 0.25
CA GLN A 614 -10.05 -16.73 1.12
C GLN A 614 -10.95 -17.11 2.32
N ASN A 615 -11.16 -18.40 2.53
CA ASN A 615 -11.83 -18.87 3.73
C ASN A 615 -10.95 -18.73 4.97
N PHE A 616 -11.54 -18.99 6.15
CA PHE A 616 -10.79 -18.99 7.40
C PHE A 616 -9.56 -19.89 7.31
N TYR A 617 -8.42 -19.39 7.84
CA TYR A 617 -7.21 -20.16 8.04
C TYR A 617 -6.51 -19.78 9.35
N GLY A 618 -5.70 -20.71 9.87
CA GLY A 618 -4.94 -20.51 11.10
C GLY A 618 -3.50 -20.95 10.96
N LEU A 619 -2.58 -20.16 11.51
CA LEU A 619 -1.14 -20.41 11.49
C LEU A 619 -0.65 -20.68 12.92
N VAL A 620 0.11 -21.72 13.08
CA VAL A 620 0.80 -22.06 14.34
C VAL A 620 2.28 -21.74 14.21
N ASN A 621 2.79 -20.90 15.12
CA ASN A 621 4.19 -20.58 15.24
C ASN A 621 4.68 -20.99 16.65
N ALA A 622 5.94 -21.43 16.75
CA ALA A 622 6.52 -21.73 18.06
C ALA A 622 8.01 -21.37 18.09
N SER A 623 8.53 -21.11 19.29
CA SER A 623 9.95 -20.97 19.49
C SER A 623 10.38 -21.48 20.86
N ILE A 624 11.64 -21.94 20.94
CA ILE A 624 12.34 -22.31 22.15
C ILE A 624 13.54 -21.39 22.28
N ILE A 625 13.66 -20.68 23.40
CA ILE A 625 14.71 -19.68 23.59
C ILE A 625 15.47 -20.04 24.85
N LEU A 626 16.74 -20.35 24.71
CA LEU A 626 17.70 -20.50 25.80
C LEU A 626 18.42 -19.15 25.93
N SER A 627 18.14 -18.42 27.02
CA SER A 627 18.71 -17.11 27.27
C SER A 627 19.75 -17.20 28.40
N GLY A 628 20.98 -16.81 28.10
CA GLY A 628 22.05 -16.72 29.06
C GLY A 628 22.61 -15.29 29.16
N LYS A 629 23.55 -15.09 30.10
CA LYS A 629 24.20 -13.80 30.32
C LYS A 629 24.94 -13.30 29.08
N TYR A 630 25.67 -14.16 28.40
CA TYR A 630 26.55 -13.83 27.27
C TYR A 630 26.01 -14.25 25.91
N ALA A 631 25.02 -15.16 25.87
CA ALA A 631 24.46 -15.64 24.62
C ALA A 631 23.00 -16.09 24.78
N ASP A 632 22.23 -15.92 23.69
CA ASP A 632 20.91 -16.54 23.52
C ASP A 632 20.94 -17.46 22.30
N LEU A 633 20.27 -18.59 22.41
CA LEU A 633 19.96 -19.49 21.31
C LEU A 633 18.44 -19.58 21.17
N LYS A 634 17.90 -19.20 19.99
CA LYS A 634 16.48 -19.31 19.68
C LYS A 634 16.30 -20.28 18.52
N LEU A 635 15.55 -21.35 18.74
CA LEU A 635 15.02 -22.21 17.69
C LEU A 635 13.59 -21.77 17.40
N TRP A 636 13.23 -21.59 16.15
CA TRP A 636 11.91 -21.10 15.78
C TRP A 636 11.32 -21.86 14.58
N GLY A 637 9.98 -21.93 14.54
CA GLY A 637 9.22 -22.44 13.42
C GLY A 637 7.96 -21.59 13.21
N LYS A 638 7.65 -21.34 11.95
CA LYS A 638 6.45 -20.58 11.53
C LYS A 638 5.64 -21.42 10.57
N ASN A 639 4.30 -21.24 10.61
CA ASN A 639 3.36 -22.06 9.86
C ASN A 639 3.65 -23.56 10.03
N LEU A 640 3.80 -24.01 11.27
CA LEU A 640 4.23 -25.39 11.61
C LEU A 640 3.29 -26.46 11.06
N LEU A 641 2.02 -26.13 10.85
CA LEU A 641 1.03 -27.03 10.25
C LEU A 641 1.07 -27.01 8.72
N ASN A 642 1.98 -26.25 8.13
CA ASN A 642 2.12 -26.04 6.68
C ASN A 642 0.77 -25.70 6.00
N GLN A 643 -0.01 -24.84 6.64
CA GLN A 643 -1.30 -24.40 6.13
C GLN A 643 -1.13 -23.65 4.80
N HIS A 644 -1.83 -24.12 3.77
CA HIS A 644 -1.91 -23.42 2.49
C HIS A 644 -3.03 -22.36 2.53
N TYR A 645 -2.72 -21.14 2.11
CA TYR A 645 -3.67 -20.02 2.07
C TYR A 645 -3.26 -19.02 1.01
N GLN A 646 -4.21 -18.23 0.55
CA GLN A 646 -3.96 -17.10 -0.34
C GLN A 646 -3.63 -15.87 0.51
N ALA A 647 -2.44 -15.30 0.31
CA ALA A 647 -1.99 -14.09 0.99
C ALA A 647 -2.52 -12.83 0.30
N PHE A 648 -2.68 -12.90 -1.03
CA PHE A 648 -3.15 -11.82 -1.86
C PHE A 648 -3.82 -12.37 -3.12
N TYR A 649 -4.77 -11.62 -3.68
CA TYR A 649 -5.47 -11.91 -4.92
C TYR A 649 -5.64 -10.62 -5.71
N PHE A 650 -5.56 -10.71 -7.02
CA PHE A 650 -5.90 -9.61 -7.92
C PHE A 650 -6.40 -10.14 -9.27
N GLU A 651 -7.13 -9.28 -9.94
CA GLU A 651 -7.52 -9.50 -11.33
C GLU A 651 -6.67 -8.62 -12.23
N THR A 652 -6.36 -9.13 -13.39
CA THR A 652 -5.74 -8.37 -14.48
C THR A 652 -6.82 -7.90 -15.44
N MET A 653 -6.40 -7.36 -16.57
CA MET A 653 -7.29 -6.95 -17.65
C MET A 653 -8.35 -8.02 -17.98
N ASN A 654 -9.47 -7.58 -18.49
CA ASN A 654 -10.55 -8.47 -18.92
C ASN A 654 -10.08 -9.29 -20.13
N ALA A 655 -9.60 -10.50 -19.87
CA ALA A 655 -9.03 -11.44 -20.83
C ALA A 655 -10.03 -12.56 -21.22
N GLU A 656 -11.33 -12.37 -20.95
CA GLU A 656 -12.36 -13.39 -21.22
C GLU A 656 -12.33 -13.91 -22.65
N ASN A 657 -11.93 -13.06 -23.62
CA ASN A 657 -11.80 -13.43 -25.03
C ASN A 657 -10.40 -13.96 -25.41
N LEU A 658 -9.46 -14.08 -24.46
CA LEU A 658 -8.07 -14.35 -24.78
C LEU A 658 -7.61 -15.75 -24.35
N SER A 659 -8.45 -16.57 -23.73
CA SER A 659 -8.12 -17.90 -23.18
C SER A 659 -6.93 -17.87 -22.20
N MET A 660 -6.81 -16.80 -21.44
CA MET A 660 -5.74 -16.57 -20.47
C MET A 660 -6.32 -16.44 -19.05
N PRO A 661 -5.54 -16.78 -18.01
CA PRO A 661 -5.95 -16.44 -16.66
C PRO A 661 -6.16 -14.93 -16.52
N ASN A 662 -7.29 -14.53 -15.96
CA ASN A 662 -7.58 -13.12 -15.66
C ASN A 662 -7.47 -12.82 -14.18
N SER A 663 -7.15 -13.81 -13.37
CA SER A 663 -6.99 -13.69 -11.92
C SER A 663 -5.77 -14.44 -11.42
N PHE A 664 -5.11 -13.86 -10.44
CA PHE A 664 -3.86 -14.35 -9.87
C PHE A 664 -3.88 -14.30 -8.35
N VAL A 665 -3.15 -15.21 -7.75
CA VAL A 665 -2.99 -15.29 -6.30
C VAL A 665 -1.52 -15.35 -5.93
N GLN A 666 -1.18 -14.71 -4.82
CA GLN A 666 0.05 -14.96 -4.11
C GLN A 666 -0.24 -15.98 -2.99
N CYS A 667 0.40 -17.12 -3.02
CA CYS A 667 0.31 -18.09 -1.95
C CYS A 667 1.02 -17.58 -0.70
N GLY A 668 0.47 -17.92 0.46
CA GLY A 668 1.12 -17.65 1.74
C GLY A 668 2.40 -18.47 1.92
N ARG A 669 3.30 -17.98 2.76
CA ARG A 669 4.58 -18.65 3.03
C ARG A 669 4.33 -20.06 3.60
N PRO A 670 5.02 -21.09 3.07
CA PRO A 670 4.95 -22.46 3.61
C PRO A 670 5.61 -22.53 4.98
N ILE A 671 5.76 -23.73 5.52
CA ILE A 671 6.49 -23.94 6.77
C ILE A 671 7.93 -23.42 6.66
N THR A 672 8.32 -22.59 7.62
CA THR A 672 9.69 -22.08 7.77
C THR A 672 10.18 -22.38 9.17
N PHE A 673 11.46 -22.72 9.31
CA PHE A 673 12.12 -22.98 10.58
C PHE A 673 13.59 -22.54 10.53
N GLY A 674 14.13 -22.27 11.70
CA GLY A 674 15.51 -21.81 11.79
C GLY A 674 16.01 -21.66 13.21
N ALA A 675 17.22 -21.11 13.29
CA ALA A 675 17.90 -20.82 14.53
C ALA A 675 18.51 -19.42 14.51
N ASP A 676 18.42 -18.73 15.63
CA ASP A 676 19.11 -17.44 15.86
C ASP A 676 20.09 -17.63 17.03
N ILE A 677 21.32 -17.17 16.86
CA ILE A 677 22.34 -17.12 17.91
C ILE A 677 22.64 -15.65 18.16
N THR A 678 22.46 -15.19 19.39
CA THR A 678 22.78 -13.81 19.80
C THR A 678 23.90 -13.84 20.83
N ILE A 679 25.02 -13.17 20.57
CA ILE A 679 26.15 -13.02 21.46
C ILE A 679 26.09 -11.61 22.05
N LYS A 680 26.26 -11.46 23.35
CA LYS A 680 26.14 -10.21 24.12
C LYS A 680 27.49 -9.87 24.76
N PHE A 681 27.88 -8.59 24.70
CA PHE A 681 29.13 -8.08 25.23
C PHE A 681 28.90 -6.95 26.22
#